data_8238778b4e84abb51f364ed1262c2294
#
_entry.id   8238778b4e84abb51f364ed1262c2294
#
_cell.length_a   1.000
_cell.length_b   1.000
_cell.length_c   1.000
_cell.angle_alpha   90.00
_cell.angle_beta   90.00
_cell.angle_gamma   90.00
#
_symmetry.space_group_name_H-M   'P 1'
#
loop_
_entity.id
_entity.type
_entity.pdbx_description
1 polymer ?
#
loop_
_entity_poly.entity_id
_entity_poly.type
_entity_poly.pdbx_seq_one_letter_code
_entity_poly.pdbx_strand_id
1 'polypeptide(L)'
;MNQLNETDYGTPARVAEQEVTLEIDGVAVTVPAGTSVMRAAVEAGVNVPKLCATDSLEPFGSCRLCLVEIEKDGRRMKGYPASCTTPCEPGMKVQTQTPKLAEIRRGVMELYISDHPLDCLTCPTNGNCELQDMAGAVGLREVRYGYEGENHLELKKDESNPYFTYDPSKCIVCNRCVRACEETQGTFALTIAGRGFESRVSAGQMESFMESECVSCGACVQACPTATLTEKTVIMLGQAEHSAITTCAYCGVGCSFKAEMKGNEVVRMVPYKDGKANHGHSCVKGRFAWGYATHRDRILNPMIRKSIADPWQEVSWEEALAYAASEFRRIQAKHGKDSIGGITSSRCTNEETYLVQKLVRAAFGNNNVDTCARVCHSPTGYGLKQTLGESAGTQTFDSVMQSDVIMIMGANPASGHPVFASQIKRRLRQGARLIVIDPRTTEMVKSPHVQADYHLKLRPGTNVAIITALAHVILSEGLQKEDYIHERCDVQSYNDWKQFVLRPDNSPEAMAEVTGVPAETIRGAARLFATGGNAAIYYGLGVTEHAQGSTTVIGIANLAMCTGNVGHEGVGVNPLRGQNNVQGSCDMGSFPHELPGYRHISDSTVRGQFEQAWGVTLNPEPGLRIPNMFDAALDGSFKGLYCEGEDIVQSDPNTQHVAAALQAMECIVVQDLFLNETAKYAHVFLPGSSFLEKDGTFTNAERRISRVRKVMPPKAGKSDWEVTVALAEALGYPMPYNHPSEIMDEIAALTPSFHGVNYAKLDKLGSIQWPCNDAAPEGTPIMHIGSFIRGKGKFLNTQYFATDEKVTQRYPLILTTGRILSQYNVGAQTRRTENSQWHSEDVLEIHPHDAEDRGIREGDWVGIESRAGQTVLRATVSEKVQPGVVYTTFHFPESGANVITTDNSDWATNCPEYKVTAVQVLPVAQPSEWQRQYQRFNREQLDLLKGEKAAEPLVTK
;
A
#
# COMPACT_ATOMS: atom_id res chain seq x y z
N MET A 1 12.01 18.69 17.84
CA MET A 1 11.17 17.49 18.05
C MET A 1 11.90 16.61 19.04
N ASN A 2 11.19 16.02 20.00
CA ASN A 2 11.78 15.07 20.94
C ASN A 2 11.56 13.65 20.45
N GLN A 3 12.31 12.68 20.98
CA GLN A 3 12.07 11.27 20.67
C GLN A 3 10.73 10.83 21.29
N LEU A 4 9.86 10.23 20.49
CA LEU A 4 8.57 9.69 20.94
C LEU A 4 8.79 8.29 21.53
N ASN A 5 8.58 8.15 22.83
CA ASN A 5 8.64 6.86 23.51
C ASN A 5 7.23 6.26 23.62
N GLU A 6 7.09 5.02 23.18
CA GLU A 6 5.85 4.25 23.30
C GLU A 6 5.94 3.30 24.50
N THR A 7 4.91 3.30 25.35
CA THR A 7 4.87 2.37 26.49
C THR A 7 4.61 0.95 26.00
N ASP A 8 5.48 0.02 26.41
CA ASP A 8 5.27 -1.42 26.19
C ASP A 8 4.65 -2.05 27.46
N TYR A 9 3.38 -2.40 27.37
CA TYR A 9 2.61 -3.02 28.44
C TYR A 9 2.95 -4.50 28.67
N GLY A 10 3.87 -5.07 27.92
CA GLY A 10 4.39 -6.43 28.10
C GLY A 10 3.52 -7.55 27.54
N THR A 11 2.23 -7.34 27.38
CA THR A 11 1.30 -8.27 26.70
C THR A 11 0.18 -7.51 26.00
N PRO A 12 -0.44 -8.06 24.96
CA PRO A 12 -1.55 -7.43 24.24
C PRO A 12 -2.72 -7.04 25.16
N ALA A 13 -3.41 -5.98 24.82
CA ALA A 13 -4.65 -5.60 25.49
C ALA A 13 -5.72 -6.68 25.28
N ARG A 14 -6.54 -6.90 26.31
CA ARG A 14 -7.75 -7.74 26.22
C ARG A 14 -8.97 -6.87 26.23
N VAL A 15 -9.97 -7.28 25.49
CA VAL A 15 -11.31 -6.67 25.49
C VAL A 15 -12.25 -7.71 26.05
N ALA A 16 -12.92 -7.37 27.16
CA ALA A 16 -13.94 -8.23 27.78
C ALA A 16 -14.97 -7.34 28.49
N GLU A 17 -16.23 -7.76 28.49
CA GLU A 17 -17.29 -7.06 29.25
C GLU A 17 -17.11 -7.20 30.76
N GLN A 18 -16.52 -8.30 31.18
CA GLN A 18 -16.25 -8.57 32.58
C GLN A 18 -14.92 -7.97 33.02
N GLU A 19 -14.92 -7.25 34.14
CA GLU A 19 -13.71 -6.72 34.78
C GLU A 19 -13.29 -7.53 35.99
N VAL A 20 -12.00 -7.48 36.27
CA VAL A 20 -11.37 -8.19 37.37
C VAL A 20 -10.57 -7.18 38.20
N THR A 21 -10.79 -7.17 39.54
CA THR A 21 -10.01 -6.36 40.48
C THR A 21 -9.07 -7.21 41.25
N LEU A 22 -7.81 -6.78 41.34
CA LEU A 22 -6.74 -7.44 42.07
C LEU A 22 -5.85 -6.37 42.74
N GLU A 23 -4.93 -6.82 43.62
CA GLU A 23 -3.96 -5.96 44.29
C GLU A 23 -2.54 -6.28 43.79
N ILE A 24 -1.79 -5.27 43.38
CA ILE A 24 -0.39 -5.42 42.94
C ILE A 24 0.47 -4.47 43.76
N ASP A 25 1.40 -5.04 44.53
CA ASP A 25 2.28 -4.33 45.48
C ASP A 25 1.51 -3.34 46.39
N GLY A 26 0.30 -3.74 46.84
CA GLY A 26 -0.58 -2.90 47.67
C GLY A 26 -1.47 -1.91 46.91
N VAL A 27 -1.40 -1.84 45.58
CA VAL A 27 -2.23 -0.99 44.74
C VAL A 27 -3.37 -1.81 44.11
N ALA A 28 -4.61 -1.40 44.36
CA ALA A 28 -5.77 -2.00 43.69
C ALA A 28 -5.84 -1.59 42.23
N VAL A 29 -6.00 -2.55 41.32
CA VAL A 29 -6.13 -2.31 39.90
C VAL A 29 -7.29 -3.13 39.35
N THR A 30 -8.10 -2.52 38.48
CA THR A 30 -9.21 -3.17 37.78
C THR A 30 -8.92 -3.22 36.29
N VAL A 31 -9.00 -4.42 35.73
CA VAL A 31 -8.64 -4.69 34.32
C VAL A 31 -9.68 -5.60 33.68
N PRO A 32 -9.82 -5.60 32.33
CA PRO A 32 -10.64 -6.56 31.62
C PRO A 32 -10.24 -8.01 31.91
N ALA A 33 -11.21 -8.91 31.99
CA ALA A 33 -10.96 -10.33 32.21
C ALA A 33 -10.02 -10.89 31.11
N GLY A 34 -9.09 -11.79 31.53
CA GLY A 34 -8.07 -12.32 30.63
C GLY A 34 -6.81 -11.44 30.46
N THR A 35 -6.78 -10.25 31.05
CA THR A 35 -5.57 -9.42 31.13
C THR A 35 -4.49 -10.14 31.94
N SER A 36 -3.24 -10.10 31.50
CA SER A 36 -2.12 -10.70 32.25
C SER A 36 -1.75 -9.85 33.45
N VAL A 37 -1.21 -10.50 34.49
CA VAL A 37 -0.66 -9.82 35.68
C VAL A 37 0.42 -8.80 35.29
N MET A 38 1.22 -9.09 34.24
CA MET A 38 2.23 -8.15 33.74
C MET A 38 1.62 -6.85 33.23
N ARG A 39 0.59 -6.94 32.40
CA ARG A 39 -0.08 -5.74 31.87
C ARG A 39 -0.77 -4.96 32.97
N ALA A 40 -1.49 -5.63 33.85
CA ALA A 40 -2.12 -5.02 35.00
C ALA A 40 -1.09 -4.31 35.91
N ALA A 41 0.12 -4.86 36.08
CA ALA A 41 1.21 -4.22 36.82
C ALA A 41 1.65 -2.90 36.15
N VAL A 42 1.82 -2.86 34.84
CA VAL A 42 2.18 -1.63 34.12
C VAL A 42 1.07 -0.59 34.24
N GLU A 43 -0.20 -0.99 34.16
CA GLU A 43 -1.36 -0.11 34.36
C GLU A 43 -1.45 0.42 35.81
N ALA A 44 -0.97 -0.34 36.79
CA ALA A 44 -0.78 0.10 38.19
C ALA A 44 0.49 0.95 38.41
N GLY A 45 1.27 1.23 37.37
CA GLY A 45 2.52 2.00 37.46
C GLY A 45 3.73 1.16 37.93
N VAL A 46 3.62 -0.17 37.91
CA VAL A 46 4.69 -1.10 38.34
C VAL A 46 5.29 -1.78 37.12
N ASN A 47 6.60 -1.58 36.92
CA ASN A 47 7.34 -2.24 35.84
C ASN A 47 7.93 -3.58 36.32
N VAL A 48 7.53 -4.67 35.65
CA VAL A 48 8.08 -6.00 35.88
C VAL A 48 9.14 -6.30 34.82
N PRO A 49 10.38 -6.69 35.18
CA PRO A 49 11.43 -7.00 34.22
C PRO A 49 11.01 -8.10 33.23
N LYS A 50 11.32 -7.92 31.96
CA LYS A 50 10.94 -8.83 30.87
C LYS A 50 11.93 -8.79 29.72
N LEU A 51 12.02 -9.89 28.96
CA LEU A 51 12.76 -9.95 27.68
C LEU A 51 11.95 -10.62 26.56
N CYS A 52 11.24 -11.72 26.85
CA CYS A 52 10.49 -12.44 25.83
C CYS A 52 9.07 -11.89 25.58
N ALA A 53 8.58 -11.00 26.42
CA ALA A 53 7.23 -10.44 26.33
C ALA A 53 7.26 -9.03 25.74
N THR A 54 6.24 -8.69 24.96
CA THR A 54 5.93 -7.36 24.45
C THR A 54 4.43 -7.30 24.17
N ASP A 55 3.84 -6.12 24.20
CA ASP A 55 2.41 -5.95 24.00
C ASP A 55 1.94 -6.07 22.55
N SER A 56 2.86 -6.26 21.61
CA SER A 56 2.56 -6.55 20.22
C SER A 56 2.49 -8.05 19.87
N LEU A 57 2.84 -8.94 20.83
CA LEU A 57 2.90 -10.39 20.61
C LEU A 57 2.26 -11.13 21.79
N GLU A 58 1.62 -12.27 21.52
CA GLU A 58 1.08 -13.12 22.57
C GLU A 58 2.20 -13.60 23.53
N PRO A 59 1.94 -13.68 24.84
CA PRO A 59 2.97 -14.01 25.82
C PRO A 59 3.46 -15.44 25.69
N PHE A 60 4.76 -15.65 25.84
CA PHE A 60 5.42 -16.95 25.70
C PHE A 60 6.01 -17.52 27.02
N GLY A 61 6.42 -16.65 27.94
CA GLY A 61 6.90 -17.03 29.26
C GLY A 61 8.30 -17.70 29.31
N SER A 62 9.11 -17.59 28.24
CA SER A 62 10.39 -18.27 28.09
C SER A 62 11.51 -17.64 28.93
N CYS A 63 11.58 -16.32 29.04
CA CYS A 63 12.72 -15.63 29.68
C CYS A 63 12.80 -15.77 31.19
N ARG A 64 11.70 -16.04 31.85
CA ARG A 64 11.60 -16.23 33.34
C ARG A 64 12.07 -15.02 34.18
N LEU A 65 12.17 -13.84 33.61
CA LEU A 65 12.46 -12.60 34.35
C LEU A 65 11.24 -12.02 35.05
N CYS A 66 10.07 -12.22 34.48
CA CYS A 66 8.82 -11.62 34.94
C CYS A 66 8.12 -12.41 36.07
N LEU A 67 8.87 -13.20 36.81
CA LEU A 67 8.34 -13.99 37.92
C LEU A 67 7.78 -13.09 39.01
N VAL A 68 6.65 -13.51 39.63
CA VAL A 68 5.97 -12.82 40.75
C VAL A 68 5.57 -13.79 41.84
N GLU A 69 5.25 -13.27 43.02
CA GLU A 69 4.59 -14.01 44.09
C GLU A 69 3.12 -13.67 44.11
N ILE A 70 2.25 -14.67 44.19
CA ILE A 70 0.80 -14.50 44.18
C ILE A 70 0.19 -15.17 45.40
N GLU A 71 -0.69 -14.46 46.08
CA GLU A 71 -1.56 -14.95 47.13
C GLU A 71 -3.02 -14.82 46.68
N LYS A 72 -3.81 -15.85 46.89
CA LYS A 72 -5.24 -15.85 46.63
C LYS A 72 -5.98 -16.57 47.75
N ASP A 73 -7.05 -15.99 48.27
CA ASP A 73 -7.87 -16.52 49.35
C ASP A 73 -7.02 -16.88 50.59
N GLY A 74 -6.01 -16.05 50.93
CA GLY A 74 -5.10 -16.25 52.05
C GLY A 74 -4.08 -17.39 51.85
N ARG A 75 -3.97 -17.94 50.63
CA ARG A 75 -3.00 -18.99 50.31
C ARG A 75 -2.05 -18.53 49.24
N ARG A 76 -0.76 -18.63 49.54
CA ARG A 76 0.31 -18.39 48.60
C ARG A 76 0.34 -19.46 47.51
N MET A 77 0.38 -19.07 46.22
CA MET A 77 0.57 -19.99 45.12
C MET A 77 1.95 -20.68 45.23
N LYS A 78 1.99 -21.95 44.86
CA LYS A 78 3.23 -22.72 44.85
C LYS A 78 4.13 -22.27 43.70
N GLY A 79 5.37 -21.93 44.02
CA GLY A 79 6.38 -21.47 43.04
C GLY A 79 6.26 -19.97 42.72
N TYR A 80 6.82 -19.59 41.57
CA TYR A 80 6.89 -18.22 41.11
C TYR A 80 6.32 -18.17 39.66
N PRO A 81 5.03 -17.86 39.50
CA PRO A 81 4.44 -17.80 38.18
C PRO A 81 5.02 -16.64 37.36
N ALA A 82 5.03 -16.78 36.02
CA ALA A 82 5.42 -15.74 35.11
C ALA A 82 4.25 -14.78 34.92
N SER A 83 4.40 -13.52 35.26
CA SER A 83 3.32 -12.52 35.19
C SER A 83 2.80 -12.30 33.77
N CYS A 84 3.63 -12.51 32.73
CA CYS A 84 3.21 -12.35 31.35
C CYS A 84 2.21 -13.43 30.89
N THR A 85 2.24 -14.63 31.46
CA THR A 85 1.35 -15.75 31.07
C THR A 85 0.30 -16.07 32.13
N THR A 86 0.25 -15.34 33.23
CA THR A 86 -0.71 -15.56 34.30
C THR A 86 -1.86 -14.54 34.16
N PRO A 87 -3.10 -14.99 33.92
CA PRO A 87 -4.26 -14.10 33.85
C PRO A 87 -4.59 -13.55 35.25
N CYS A 88 -5.12 -12.33 35.27
CA CYS A 88 -5.66 -11.72 36.47
C CYS A 88 -6.93 -12.44 36.92
N GLU A 89 -7.04 -12.71 38.23
CA GLU A 89 -8.24 -13.26 38.85
C GLU A 89 -8.69 -12.41 40.04
N PRO A 90 -10.01 -12.39 40.36
CA PRO A 90 -10.52 -11.58 41.44
C PRO A 90 -9.85 -11.92 42.77
N GLY A 91 -9.49 -10.88 43.55
CA GLY A 91 -8.93 -11.06 44.89
C GLY A 91 -7.48 -11.53 44.94
N MET A 92 -6.81 -11.65 43.80
CA MET A 92 -5.36 -11.89 43.78
C MET A 92 -4.61 -10.76 44.47
N LYS A 93 -3.59 -11.11 45.27
CA LYS A 93 -2.56 -10.20 45.76
C LYS A 93 -1.22 -10.61 45.17
N VAL A 94 -0.69 -9.70 44.36
CA VAL A 94 0.57 -9.93 43.64
C VAL A 94 1.66 -9.09 44.24
N GLN A 95 2.79 -9.73 44.55
CA GLN A 95 4.02 -9.02 44.89
C GLN A 95 5.01 -9.16 43.75
N THR A 96 5.46 -8.04 43.23
CA THR A 96 6.39 -7.99 42.12
C THR A 96 7.84 -7.80 42.54
N GLN A 97 8.06 -7.38 43.81
CA GLN A 97 9.37 -7.08 44.33
C GLN A 97 9.53 -7.66 45.74
N THR A 98 10.19 -8.80 45.84
CA THR A 98 10.62 -9.41 47.10
C THR A 98 12.13 -9.72 47.04
N PRO A 99 12.84 -9.86 48.20
CA PRO A 99 14.23 -10.27 48.20
C PRO A 99 14.47 -11.56 47.40
N LYS A 100 13.55 -12.52 47.48
CA LYS A 100 13.65 -13.79 46.76
C LYS A 100 13.49 -13.63 45.24
N LEU A 101 12.54 -12.79 44.80
CA LEU A 101 12.36 -12.47 43.38
C LEU A 101 13.60 -11.74 42.85
N ALA A 102 14.19 -10.82 43.62
CA ALA A 102 15.39 -10.11 43.20
C ALA A 102 16.57 -11.07 43.02
N GLU A 103 16.73 -12.05 43.94
CA GLU A 103 17.75 -13.10 43.83
C GLU A 103 17.55 -13.96 42.59
N ILE A 104 16.34 -14.45 42.35
CA ILE A 104 16.00 -15.29 41.19
C ILE A 104 16.24 -14.55 39.89
N ARG A 105 15.74 -13.32 39.75
CA ARG A 105 15.88 -12.49 38.52
C ARG A 105 17.33 -12.17 38.21
N ARG A 106 18.13 -11.89 39.26
CA ARG A 106 19.58 -11.67 39.11
C ARG A 106 20.27 -12.92 38.59
N GLY A 107 19.95 -14.09 39.14
CA GLY A 107 20.49 -15.36 38.67
C GLY A 107 20.11 -15.70 37.26
N VAL A 108 18.84 -15.45 36.85
CA VAL A 108 18.36 -15.62 35.46
C VAL A 108 19.11 -14.69 34.51
N MET A 109 19.25 -13.42 34.89
CA MET A 109 19.95 -12.44 34.06
C MET A 109 21.44 -12.78 33.91
N GLU A 110 22.09 -13.26 35.00
CA GLU A 110 23.47 -13.70 34.99
C GLU A 110 23.69 -14.85 34.00
N LEU A 111 22.74 -15.80 33.88
CA LEU A 111 22.79 -16.87 32.88
C LEU A 111 22.68 -16.31 31.44
N TYR A 112 21.82 -15.31 31.18
CA TYR A 112 21.78 -14.68 29.87
C TYR A 112 23.07 -13.96 29.52
N ILE A 113 23.66 -13.24 30.49
CA ILE A 113 24.88 -12.47 30.26
C ILE A 113 26.10 -13.39 30.10
N SER A 114 26.11 -14.56 30.74
CA SER A 114 27.23 -15.50 30.66
C SER A 114 27.46 -16.09 29.26
N ASP A 115 26.49 -15.98 28.37
CA ASP A 115 26.56 -16.45 26.97
C ASP A 115 26.27 -15.32 25.95
N HIS A 116 26.59 -14.08 26.31
CA HIS A 116 26.37 -12.91 25.45
C HIS A 116 27.66 -12.08 25.39
N PRO A 117 28.14 -11.67 24.19
CA PRO A 117 29.29 -10.81 24.07
C PRO A 117 29.10 -9.49 24.82
N LEU A 118 30.09 -9.12 25.68
CA LEU A 118 30.05 -7.86 26.44
C LEU A 118 30.77 -6.71 25.72
N ASP A 119 30.59 -6.63 24.41
CA ASP A 119 31.15 -5.62 23.55
C ASP A 119 30.24 -4.37 23.43
N CYS A 120 29.47 -4.06 24.47
CA CYS A 120 28.45 -3.00 24.46
C CYS A 120 28.94 -1.65 23.93
N LEU A 121 30.20 -1.29 24.20
CA LEU A 121 30.77 -0.02 23.74
C LEU A 121 30.89 0.11 22.23
N THR A 122 31.00 -0.99 21.52
CA THR A 122 31.07 -1.04 20.04
C THR A 122 29.79 -1.58 19.41
N CYS A 123 28.81 -2.00 20.22
CA CYS A 123 27.56 -2.55 19.77
C CYS A 123 26.64 -1.45 19.19
N PRO A 124 26.03 -1.66 18.00
CA PRO A 124 25.19 -0.65 17.34
C PRO A 124 23.91 -0.30 18.11
N THR A 125 23.48 -1.16 19.05
CA THR A 125 22.31 -0.92 19.90
C THR A 125 22.65 -0.45 21.30
N ASN A 126 23.90 -0.04 21.55
CA ASN A 126 24.29 0.47 22.85
C ASN A 126 23.41 1.67 23.28
N GLY A 127 22.82 1.60 24.47
CA GLY A 127 21.86 2.59 24.97
C GLY A 127 20.42 2.42 24.41
N ASN A 128 20.18 1.41 23.58
CA ASN A 128 18.86 1.01 23.08
C ASN A 128 18.78 -0.52 22.99
N CYS A 129 19.07 -1.20 24.10
CA CYS A 129 19.13 -2.65 24.22
C CYS A 129 18.40 -3.10 25.48
N GLU A 130 17.28 -3.83 25.31
CA GLU A 130 16.47 -4.30 26.43
C GLU A 130 17.25 -5.26 27.37
N LEU A 131 18.21 -6.04 26.85
CA LEU A 131 19.06 -6.89 27.67
C LEU A 131 19.93 -6.05 28.64
N GLN A 132 20.49 -4.95 28.13
CA GLN A 132 21.29 -4.00 28.91
C GLN A 132 20.43 -3.33 30.00
N ASP A 133 19.23 -2.89 29.63
CA ASP A 133 18.28 -2.24 30.54
C ASP A 133 17.85 -3.21 31.65
N MET A 134 17.57 -4.47 31.30
CA MET A 134 17.13 -5.48 32.26
C MET A 134 18.27 -5.92 33.22
N ALA A 135 19.50 -5.98 32.75
CA ALA A 135 20.66 -6.20 33.58
C ALA A 135 20.79 -5.09 34.65
N GLY A 136 20.59 -3.85 34.25
CA GLY A 136 20.51 -2.69 35.15
C GLY A 136 19.34 -2.77 36.11
N ALA A 137 18.14 -3.10 35.67
CA ALA A 137 16.91 -3.18 36.44
C ALA A 137 16.97 -4.26 37.56
N VAL A 138 17.63 -5.39 37.29
CA VAL A 138 17.78 -6.46 38.29
C VAL A 138 19.02 -6.28 39.18
N GLY A 139 19.78 -5.22 38.96
CA GLY A 139 20.98 -4.90 39.77
C GLY A 139 22.14 -5.85 39.52
N LEU A 140 22.27 -6.45 38.35
CA LEU A 140 23.42 -7.25 37.97
C LEU A 140 24.61 -6.33 37.71
N ARG A 141 25.76 -6.60 38.38
CA ARG A 141 26.99 -5.83 38.23
C ARG A 141 28.20 -6.71 37.88
N GLU A 142 28.12 -7.98 38.19
CA GLU A 142 29.20 -8.94 38.03
C GLU A 142 28.63 -10.27 37.54
N VAL A 143 29.40 -10.99 36.74
CA VAL A 143 29.10 -12.35 36.30
C VAL A 143 29.98 -13.32 37.11
N ARG A 144 29.36 -14.22 37.82
CA ARG A 144 30.08 -15.18 38.70
C ARG A 144 30.66 -16.37 37.95
N TYR A 145 30.10 -16.68 36.79
CA TYR A 145 30.54 -17.80 35.97
C TYR A 145 31.71 -17.38 35.07
N GLY A 146 32.57 -18.35 34.73
CA GLY A 146 33.60 -18.12 33.73
C GLY A 146 32.99 -17.58 32.46
N TYR A 147 33.53 -16.48 31.96
CA TYR A 147 33.02 -15.79 30.80
C TYR A 147 34.17 -15.44 29.87
N GLU A 148 34.08 -15.91 28.62
CA GLU A 148 35.11 -15.69 27.62
C GLU A 148 34.79 -14.54 26.66
N GLY A 149 33.64 -13.92 26.82
CA GLY A 149 33.20 -12.77 26.01
C GLY A 149 32.57 -13.13 24.67
N GLU A 150 32.21 -14.39 24.47
CA GLU A 150 31.73 -14.94 23.23
C GLU A 150 30.46 -15.78 23.46
N ASN A 151 29.66 -15.95 22.38
CA ASN A 151 28.56 -16.90 22.38
C ASN A 151 29.08 -18.29 22.02
N HIS A 152 28.67 -19.31 22.77
CA HIS A 152 29.15 -20.67 22.63
C HIS A 152 28.88 -21.34 21.27
N LEU A 153 27.93 -20.82 20.45
CA LEU A 153 27.58 -21.40 19.13
C LEU A 153 28.53 -20.97 18.02
N GLU A 154 29.31 -19.90 18.19
CA GLU A 154 30.28 -19.37 17.22
C GLU A 154 29.74 -19.26 15.78
N LEU A 155 28.45 -18.92 15.63
CA LEU A 155 27.78 -18.85 14.35
C LEU A 155 28.17 -17.57 13.59
N LYS A 156 28.30 -17.70 12.27
CA LYS A 156 28.60 -16.57 11.39
C LYS A 156 27.37 -15.64 11.30
N LYS A 157 27.66 -14.37 11.19
CA LYS A 157 26.68 -13.32 10.91
C LYS A 157 26.10 -13.48 9.52
N ASP A 158 24.77 -13.34 9.37
CA ASP A 158 24.10 -13.30 8.07
C ASP A 158 23.88 -11.83 7.66
N GLU A 159 24.48 -11.46 6.54
CA GLU A 159 24.39 -10.12 5.94
C GLU A 159 23.69 -10.16 4.56
N SER A 160 23.07 -11.30 4.22
CA SER A 160 22.41 -11.51 2.93
C SER A 160 21.25 -10.54 2.69
N ASN A 161 20.52 -10.17 3.76
CA ASN A 161 19.41 -9.24 3.64
C ASN A 161 19.92 -7.81 3.38
N PRO A 162 19.40 -7.11 2.36
CA PRO A 162 19.89 -5.76 2.03
C PRO A 162 19.65 -4.73 3.14
N TYR A 163 18.70 -4.95 4.03
CA TYR A 163 18.19 -3.93 4.96
C TYR A 163 18.68 -4.10 6.39
N PHE A 164 18.90 -5.32 6.83
CA PHE A 164 19.30 -5.64 8.19
C PHE A 164 20.31 -6.78 8.23
N THR A 165 20.98 -6.92 9.35
CA THR A 165 21.89 -8.02 9.63
C THR A 165 21.30 -8.93 10.69
N TYR A 166 21.63 -10.21 10.65
CA TYR A 166 21.37 -11.17 11.71
C TYR A 166 22.70 -11.63 12.32
N ASP A 167 22.91 -11.25 13.56
CA ASP A 167 24.09 -11.63 14.36
C ASP A 167 23.68 -12.64 15.44
N PRO A 168 23.84 -13.93 15.20
CA PRO A 168 23.44 -14.96 16.15
C PRO A 168 24.23 -14.91 17.47
N SER A 169 25.42 -14.31 17.51
CA SER A 169 26.19 -14.17 18.74
C SER A 169 25.49 -13.28 19.79
N LYS A 170 24.63 -12.38 19.35
CA LYS A 170 23.82 -11.48 20.20
C LYS A 170 22.46 -12.07 20.60
N CYS A 171 22.15 -13.29 20.13
CA CYS A 171 20.84 -13.89 20.29
C CYS A 171 20.68 -14.50 21.69
N ILE A 172 19.62 -14.11 22.39
CA ILE A 172 19.22 -14.67 23.70
C ILE A 172 18.09 -15.70 23.59
N VAL A 173 17.76 -16.15 22.38
CA VAL A 173 16.73 -17.16 22.09
C VAL A 173 15.37 -16.85 22.76
N CYS A 174 15.00 -15.57 22.83
CA CYS A 174 13.75 -15.13 23.48
C CYS A 174 12.49 -15.42 22.63
N ASN A 175 12.65 -15.87 21.40
CA ASN A 175 11.59 -16.25 20.46
C ASN A 175 10.67 -15.11 19.99
N ARG A 176 10.98 -13.84 20.26
CA ARG A 176 10.14 -12.70 19.82
C ARG A 176 10.12 -12.57 18.30
N CYS A 177 11.27 -12.74 17.63
CA CYS A 177 11.38 -12.64 16.18
C CYS A 177 10.61 -13.76 15.46
N VAL A 178 10.64 -14.99 15.96
CA VAL A 178 9.87 -16.13 15.42
C VAL A 178 8.37 -15.85 15.53
N ARG A 179 7.90 -15.45 16.71
CA ARG A 179 6.49 -15.08 16.92
C ARG A 179 6.07 -13.87 16.10
N ALA A 180 6.92 -12.86 15.94
CA ALA A 180 6.62 -11.72 15.08
C ALA A 180 6.45 -12.13 13.61
N CYS A 181 7.28 -13.07 13.13
CA CYS A 181 7.14 -13.63 11.79
C CYS A 181 5.83 -14.41 11.61
N GLU A 182 5.38 -15.11 12.65
CA GLU A 182 4.13 -15.86 12.69
C GLU A 182 2.91 -14.96 12.89
N GLU A 183 2.87 -14.23 14.02
CA GLU A 183 1.68 -13.52 14.49
C GLU A 183 1.42 -12.23 13.71
N THR A 184 2.50 -11.45 13.43
CA THR A 184 2.39 -10.16 12.78
C THR A 184 2.36 -10.30 11.26
N GLN A 185 3.35 -10.98 10.69
CA GLN A 185 3.50 -11.10 9.23
C GLN A 185 2.73 -12.28 8.64
N GLY A 186 2.72 -13.42 9.32
CA GLY A 186 2.08 -14.66 8.82
C GLY A 186 2.83 -15.31 7.65
N THR A 187 4.16 -15.21 7.61
CA THR A 187 5.01 -15.86 6.59
C THR A 187 5.72 -17.10 7.13
N PHE A 188 5.96 -17.18 8.45
CA PHE A 188 6.62 -18.31 9.11
C PHE A 188 8.04 -18.61 8.60
N ALA A 189 8.74 -17.60 8.12
CA ALA A 189 10.10 -17.73 7.62
C ALA A 189 11.13 -18.05 8.73
N LEU A 190 10.80 -17.79 9.99
CA LEU A 190 11.70 -18.01 11.12
C LEU A 190 11.21 -19.14 12.02
N THR A 191 12.15 -19.92 12.53
CA THR A 191 11.89 -20.99 13.49
C THR A 191 13.04 -21.11 14.51
N ILE A 192 12.88 -21.97 15.52
CA ILE A 192 13.97 -22.40 16.40
C ILE A 192 14.51 -23.73 15.88
N ALA A 193 15.77 -23.74 15.51
CA ALA A 193 16.52 -24.94 15.18
C ALA A 193 17.32 -25.44 16.40
N GLY A 194 17.58 -26.73 16.46
CA GLY A 194 18.29 -27.34 17.59
C GLY A 194 17.45 -27.50 18.85
N ARG A 195 18.08 -27.88 19.95
CA ARG A 195 17.47 -28.00 21.27
C ARG A 195 18.48 -27.78 22.39
N GLY A 196 18.03 -27.38 23.56
CA GLY A 196 18.91 -27.09 24.71
C GLY A 196 19.90 -25.99 24.35
N PHE A 197 21.17 -26.19 24.65
CA PHE A 197 22.23 -25.23 24.32
C PHE A 197 22.45 -25.04 22.81
N GLU A 198 22.05 -25.98 21.97
CA GLU A 198 22.15 -25.88 20.53
C GLU A 198 20.98 -25.07 19.89
N SER A 199 20.06 -24.54 20.72
CA SER A 199 18.90 -23.79 20.24
C SER A 199 19.33 -22.48 19.65
N ARG A 200 18.86 -22.21 18.42
CA ARG A 200 19.12 -20.96 17.70
C ARG A 200 17.97 -20.58 16.80
N VAL A 201 17.80 -19.32 16.55
CA VAL A 201 16.87 -18.83 15.52
C VAL A 201 17.44 -19.17 14.14
N SER A 202 16.59 -19.67 13.25
CA SER A 202 16.95 -20.03 11.87
C SER A 202 15.93 -19.45 10.90
N ALA A 203 16.42 -18.96 9.77
CA ALA A 203 15.60 -18.67 8.61
C ALA A 203 15.47 -19.95 7.76
N GLY A 204 14.29 -20.22 7.22
CA GLY A 204 14.01 -21.42 6.42
C GLY A 204 14.49 -22.70 7.11
N GLN A 205 15.19 -23.54 6.32
CA GLN A 205 15.83 -24.76 6.79
C GLN A 205 17.34 -24.55 7.05
N MET A 206 17.69 -23.54 7.81
CA MET A 206 19.07 -23.03 8.02
C MET A 206 19.67 -22.35 6.80
N GLU A 207 18.82 -21.69 6.03
CA GLU A 207 19.19 -20.86 4.90
C GLU A 207 19.56 -19.44 5.35
N SER A 208 20.09 -18.63 4.44
CA SER A 208 20.19 -17.19 4.66
C SER A 208 18.81 -16.52 4.60
N PHE A 209 18.68 -15.31 5.18
CA PHE A 209 17.40 -14.60 5.15
C PHE A 209 16.88 -14.38 3.73
N MET A 210 17.75 -14.10 2.76
CA MET A 210 17.32 -13.86 1.37
C MET A 210 17.02 -15.13 0.57
N GLU A 211 17.51 -16.28 0.98
CA GLU A 211 17.18 -17.56 0.36
C GLU A 211 15.90 -18.18 0.94
N SER A 212 15.46 -17.72 2.10
CA SER A 212 14.26 -18.19 2.78
C SER A 212 12.99 -17.51 2.27
N GLU A 213 11.84 -17.93 2.82
CA GLU A 213 10.53 -17.29 2.57
C GLU A 213 10.39 -15.87 3.17
N CYS A 214 11.50 -15.26 3.59
CA CYS A 214 11.50 -13.94 4.22
C CYS A 214 11.06 -12.86 3.22
N VAL A 215 10.05 -12.08 3.61
CA VAL A 215 9.53 -10.95 2.84
C VAL A 215 10.08 -9.59 3.27
N SER A 216 11.13 -9.59 4.09
CA SER A 216 11.83 -8.38 4.58
C SER A 216 10.88 -7.33 5.19
N CYS A 217 9.84 -7.76 5.90
CA CYS A 217 8.86 -6.83 6.49
C CYS A 217 9.38 -6.06 7.71
N GLY A 218 10.47 -6.53 8.34
CA GLY A 218 11.08 -5.90 9.51
C GLY A 218 10.38 -6.18 10.85
N ALA A 219 9.33 -7.01 10.90
CA ALA A 219 8.63 -7.31 12.16
C ALA A 219 9.55 -8.00 13.19
N CYS A 220 10.42 -8.90 12.74
CA CYS A 220 11.43 -9.56 13.59
C CYS A 220 12.49 -8.58 14.09
N VAL A 221 12.92 -7.62 13.26
CA VAL A 221 13.86 -6.56 13.63
C VAL A 221 13.25 -5.68 14.72
N GLN A 222 11.99 -5.26 14.52
CA GLN A 222 11.25 -4.44 15.49
C GLN A 222 11.07 -5.16 16.84
N ALA A 223 10.88 -6.48 16.79
CA ALA A 223 10.63 -7.27 17.99
C ALA A 223 11.92 -7.68 18.74
N CYS A 224 13.11 -7.57 18.13
CA CYS A 224 14.35 -8.04 18.72
C CYS A 224 14.78 -7.16 19.91
N PRO A 225 15.03 -7.74 21.12
CA PRO A 225 15.42 -6.99 22.30
C PRO A 225 16.93 -6.70 22.39
N THR A 226 17.72 -7.22 21.45
CA THR A 226 19.18 -7.12 21.42
C THR A 226 19.66 -6.72 20.02
N ALA A 227 20.99 -6.67 19.80
CA ALA A 227 21.58 -6.40 18.49
C ALA A 227 21.58 -7.60 17.54
N THR A 228 20.82 -8.66 17.81
CA THR A 228 20.76 -9.85 16.93
C THR A 228 20.23 -9.48 15.54
N LEU A 229 19.15 -8.72 15.48
CA LEU A 229 18.55 -8.23 14.24
C LEU A 229 18.61 -6.71 14.26
N THR A 230 19.51 -6.14 13.46
CA THR A 230 19.78 -4.69 13.45
C THR A 230 19.73 -4.15 12.05
N GLU A 231 19.03 -3.02 11.86
CA GLU A 231 19.00 -2.31 10.57
C GLU A 231 20.38 -1.79 10.19
N LYS A 232 20.78 -1.96 8.95
CA LYS A 232 22.08 -1.48 8.42
C LYS A 232 22.23 0.03 8.56
N THR A 233 21.15 0.78 8.43
CA THR A 233 21.15 2.24 8.63
C THR A 233 21.44 2.64 10.07
N VAL A 234 20.97 1.87 11.06
CA VAL A 234 21.34 2.08 12.47
C VAL A 234 22.83 1.81 12.70
N ILE A 235 23.37 0.77 12.05
CA ILE A 235 24.82 0.46 12.14
C ILE A 235 25.65 1.62 11.56
N MET A 236 25.20 2.22 10.45
CA MET A 236 25.92 3.30 9.76
C MET A 236 25.77 4.67 10.44
N LEU A 237 24.56 5.03 10.85
CA LEU A 237 24.23 6.38 11.34
C LEU A 237 24.20 6.47 12.87
N GLY A 238 24.07 5.34 13.57
CA GLY A 238 23.90 5.29 15.04
C GLY A 238 22.46 5.54 15.46
N GLN A 239 22.27 5.95 16.73
CA GLN A 239 20.95 6.15 17.32
C GLN A 239 20.30 7.47 16.88
N ALA A 240 18.97 7.47 16.81
CA ALA A 240 18.20 8.66 16.49
C ALA A 240 18.17 9.68 17.64
N GLU A 241 18.06 10.94 17.30
CA GLU A 241 18.00 12.06 18.25
C GLU A 241 16.57 12.54 18.49
N HIS A 242 15.74 12.46 17.45
CA HIS A 242 14.33 12.89 17.50
C HIS A 242 13.46 12.06 16.56
N SER A 243 12.16 12.19 16.69
CA SER A 243 11.21 11.46 15.84
C SER A 243 9.91 12.23 15.61
N ALA A 244 9.24 11.90 14.50
CA ALA A 244 7.91 12.40 14.18
C ALA A 244 7.07 11.30 13.54
N ILE A 245 5.76 11.32 13.80
CA ILE A 245 4.83 10.38 13.17
C ILE A 245 4.44 10.94 11.80
N THR A 246 4.56 10.12 10.76
CA THR A 246 4.14 10.44 9.40
C THR A 246 3.49 9.24 8.74
N THR A 247 2.94 9.42 7.54
CA THR A 247 2.25 8.38 6.78
C THR A 247 3.10 7.91 5.62
N CYS A 248 3.14 6.60 5.40
CA CYS A 248 3.86 5.96 4.30
C CYS A 248 3.36 6.45 2.94
N ALA A 249 4.28 6.76 2.04
CA ALA A 249 4.00 7.25 0.70
C ALA A 249 3.97 6.14 -0.37
N TYR A 250 3.70 4.88 -0.02
CA TYR A 250 3.69 3.81 -1.01
C TYR A 250 2.29 3.36 -1.39
N CYS A 251 1.67 2.47 -0.63
CA CYS A 251 0.40 1.86 -1.07
C CYS A 251 -0.81 2.39 -0.30
N GLY A 252 -1.99 2.02 -0.79
CA GLY A 252 -3.29 2.40 -0.25
C GLY A 252 -3.63 1.83 1.13
N VAL A 253 -2.72 1.11 1.80
CA VAL A 253 -2.90 0.77 3.22
C VAL A 253 -2.76 2.01 4.10
N GLY A 254 -1.87 2.96 3.74
CA GLY A 254 -1.69 4.19 4.50
C GLY A 254 -1.09 3.98 5.89
N CYS A 255 -0.08 3.12 6.00
CA CYS A 255 0.60 2.81 7.26
C CYS A 255 1.20 4.04 7.93
N SER A 256 1.03 4.16 9.23
CA SER A 256 1.68 5.19 10.03
C SER A 256 3.05 4.72 10.51
N PHE A 257 4.03 5.61 10.42
CA PHE A 257 5.41 5.38 10.85
C PHE A 257 5.90 6.48 11.77
N LYS A 258 6.73 6.10 12.69
CA LYS A 258 7.59 7.01 13.43
C LYS A 258 8.91 7.11 12.65
N ALA A 259 9.14 8.25 11.99
CA ALA A 259 10.39 8.56 11.34
C ALA A 259 11.40 8.96 12.44
N GLU A 260 12.41 8.16 12.66
CA GLU A 260 13.47 8.41 13.61
C GLU A 260 14.66 9.06 12.88
N MET A 261 15.06 10.22 13.38
CA MET A 261 15.97 11.15 12.69
C MET A 261 17.23 11.41 13.50
N LYS A 262 18.32 11.64 12.78
CA LYS A 262 19.57 12.23 13.31
C LYS A 262 19.91 13.46 12.47
N GLY A 263 19.77 14.62 13.05
CA GLY A 263 19.77 15.85 12.25
C GLY A 263 18.66 15.82 11.18
N ASN A 264 19.02 15.95 9.91
CA ASN A 264 18.11 15.87 8.75
C ASN A 264 18.16 14.50 8.03
N GLU A 265 18.79 13.49 8.63
CA GLU A 265 18.88 12.16 8.07
C GLU A 265 17.92 11.18 8.76
N VAL A 266 17.23 10.38 7.98
CA VAL A 266 16.40 9.29 8.51
C VAL A 266 17.31 8.16 8.95
N VAL A 267 17.23 7.77 10.22
CA VAL A 267 17.92 6.59 10.74
C VAL A 267 17.12 5.34 10.44
N ARG A 268 15.81 5.40 10.72
CA ARG A 268 14.88 4.29 10.42
C ARG A 268 13.42 4.76 10.43
N MET A 269 12.59 3.97 9.77
CA MET A 269 11.14 4.14 9.76
C MET A 269 10.51 3.05 10.65
N VAL A 270 10.14 3.40 11.86
CA VAL A 270 9.55 2.47 12.84
C VAL A 270 8.03 2.45 12.66
N PRO A 271 7.38 1.29 12.41
CA PRO A 271 5.93 1.26 12.30
C PRO A 271 5.28 1.72 13.61
N TYR A 272 4.38 2.71 13.49
CA TYR A 272 3.75 3.29 14.66
C TYR A 272 2.68 2.35 15.22
N LYS A 273 2.80 2.03 16.51
CA LYS A 273 1.97 1.03 17.19
C LYS A 273 0.48 1.38 17.19
N ASP A 274 0.16 2.66 17.40
CA ASP A 274 -1.22 3.14 17.43
C ASP A 274 -1.74 3.57 16.05
N GLY A 275 -0.99 3.28 14.98
CA GLY A 275 -1.40 3.50 13.60
C GLY A 275 -2.63 2.68 13.26
N LYS A 276 -3.75 3.35 12.98
CA LYS A 276 -5.07 2.73 12.80
C LYS A 276 -5.19 1.78 11.60
N ALA A 277 -4.33 1.95 10.59
CA ALA A 277 -4.32 1.10 9.41
C ALA A 277 -3.33 -0.08 9.51
N ASN A 278 -2.29 0.04 10.33
CA ASN A 278 -1.19 -0.93 10.35
C ASN A 278 -0.86 -1.52 11.73
N HIS A 279 -1.38 -0.98 12.83
CA HIS A 279 -1.21 -1.52 14.20
C HIS A 279 0.23 -1.96 14.52
N GLY A 280 1.21 -1.10 14.21
CA GLY A 280 2.62 -1.40 14.44
C GLY A 280 3.26 -2.39 13.46
N HIS A 281 2.58 -2.75 12.36
CA HIS A 281 3.14 -3.60 11.32
C HIS A 281 3.64 -2.78 10.13
N SER A 282 4.55 -3.35 9.34
CA SER A 282 5.14 -2.74 8.14
C SER A 282 5.40 -3.77 7.04
N CYS A 283 5.67 -3.28 5.85
CA CYS A 283 6.23 -4.08 4.75
C CYS A 283 7.60 -3.52 4.36
N VAL A 284 8.31 -4.25 3.53
CA VAL A 284 9.65 -3.88 3.04
C VAL A 284 9.71 -2.44 2.51
N LYS A 285 8.70 -2.00 1.77
CA LYS A 285 8.69 -0.66 1.16
C LYS A 285 8.62 0.45 2.19
N GLY A 286 7.61 0.43 3.05
CA GLY A 286 7.43 1.47 4.08
C GLY A 286 8.54 1.47 5.11
N ARG A 287 9.05 0.27 5.46
CA ARG A 287 10.10 0.10 6.45
C ARG A 287 11.47 0.57 5.96
N PHE A 288 11.85 0.25 4.74
CA PHE A 288 13.23 0.36 4.28
C PHE A 288 13.42 1.19 2.99
N ALA A 289 12.41 1.35 2.16
CA ALA A 289 12.57 1.98 0.85
C ALA A 289 12.32 3.51 0.87
N TRP A 290 12.82 4.21 1.86
CA TRP A 290 12.72 5.68 1.98
C TRP A 290 13.96 6.42 1.48
N GLY A 291 15.06 5.72 1.20
CA GLY A 291 16.34 6.31 0.78
C GLY A 291 16.28 7.15 -0.50
N TYR A 292 15.26 6.94 -1.35
CA TYR A 292 15.06 7.78 -2.54
C TYR A 292 14.90 9.27 -2.19
N ALA A 293 14.40 9.60 -1.00
CA ALA A 293 14.20 10.99 -0.58
C ALA A 293 15.52 11.79 -0.49
N THR A 294 16.61 11.10 -0.23
CA THR A 294 17.96 11.71 -0.14
C THR A 294 18.89 11.25 -1.25
N HIS A 295 18.37 10.53 -2.24
CA HIS A 295 19.18 9.97 -3.32
C HIS A 295 19.87 11.08 -4.14
N ARG A 296 21.09 10.80 -4.62
CA ARG A 296 21.90 11.76 -5.37
C ARG A 296 21.31 12.21 -6.70
N ASP A 297 20.44 11.38 -7.32
CA ASP A 297 19.78 11.71 -8.60
C ASP A 297 18.63 12.73 -8.41
N ARG A 298 18.34 13.16 -7.17
CA ARG A 298 17.34 14.19 -6.90
C ARG A 298 17.68 15.47 -7.64
N ILE A 299 16.73 15.98 -8.42
CA ILE A 299 16.87 17.32 -9.01
C ILE A 299 16.55 18.35 -7.93
N LEU A 300 17.44 19.31 -7.73
CA LEU A 300 17.34 20.31 -6.66
C LEU A 300 17.12 21.73 -7.19
N ASN A 301 17.47 21.99 -8.44
CA ASN A 301 17.29 23.28 -9.08
C ASN A 301 16.30 23.18 -10.23
N PRO A 302 15.42 24.18 -10.43
CA PRO A 302 14.56 24.23 -11.60
C PRO A 302 15.38 24.28 -12.89
N MET A 303 14.86 23.70 -13.95
CA MET A 303 15.53 23.65 -15.24
C MET A 303 14.56 24.02 -16.37
N ILE A 304 15.09 24.70 -17.38
CA ILE A 304 14.35 25.05 -18.60
C ILE A 304 15.13 24.67 -19.86
N ARG A 305 14.41 24.49 -20.95
CA ARG A 305 14.95 24.39 -22.30
C ARG A 305 13.91 24.87 -23.31
N LYS A 306 14.34 25.45 -24.42
CA LYS A 306 13.42 25.98 -25.46
C LYS A 306 12.85 24.89 -26.35
N SER A 307 13.61 23.83 -26.53
CA SER A 307 13.22 22.67 -27.34
C SER A 307 13.62 21.39 -26.57
N ILE A 308 12.90 20.32 -26.75
CA ILE A 308 13.25 19.02 -26.21
C ILE A 308 14.59 18.45 -26.72
N ALA A 309 15.10 19.00 -27.83
CA ALA A 309 16.42 18.69 -28.35
C ALA A 309 17.56 19.48 -27.67
N ASP A 310 17.24 20.55 -26.96
CA ASP A 310 18.23 21.38 -26.28
C ASP A 310 18.62 20.73 -24.94
N PRO A 311 19.85 20.98 -24.45
CA PRO A 311 20.25 20.59 -23.12
C PRO A 311 19.46 21.35 -22.05
N TRP A 312 19.28 20.74 -20.88
CA TRP A 312 18.70 21.42 -19.72
C TRP A 312 19.61 22.52 -19.22
N GLN A 313 19.01 23.66 -18.83
CA GLN A 313 19.67 24.80 -18.19
C GLN A 313 19.07 25.00 -16.80
N GLU A 314 19.90 24.91 -15.79
CA GLU A 314 19.51 25.27 -14.42
C GLU A 314 19.24 26.76 -14.34
N VAL A 315 18.13 27.13 -13.69
CA VAL A 315 17.69 28.53 -13.51
C VAL A 315 17.12 28.74 -12.11
N SER A 316 16.84 29.98 -11.76
CA SER A 316 16.14 30.28 -10.51
C SER A 316 14.67 29.82 -10.55
N TRP A 317 14.05 29.67 -9.37
CA TRP A 317 12.62 29.42 -9.27
C TRP A 317 11.77 30.49 -9.97
N GLU A 318 12.14 31.75 -9.78
CA GLU A 318 11.44 32.89 -10.41
C GLU A 318 11.49 32.81 -11.94
N GLU A 319 12.66 32.53 -12.48
CA GLU A 319 12.84 32.40 -13.93
C GLU A 319 12.06 31.20 -14.50
N ALA A 320 12.13 30.03 -13.87
CA ALA A 320 11.42 28.84 -14.32
C ALA A 320 9.89 29.03 -14.31
N LEU A 321 9.36 29.60 -13.23
CA LEU A 321 7.93 29.84 -13.07
C LEU A 321 7.43 30.92 -14.02
N ALA A 322 8.20 32.02 -14.21
CA ALA A 322 7.87 33.05 -15.18
C ALA A 322 7.87 32.51 -16.61
N TYR A 323 8.86 31.67 -16.95
CA TYR A 323 8.93 31.03 -18.26
C TYR A 323 7.73 30.09 -18.48
N ALA A 324 7.43 29.21 -17.55
CA ALA A 324 6.27 28.31 -17.63
C ALA A 324 4.95 29.08 -17.79
N ALA A 325 4.73 30.12 -16.96
CA ALA A 325 3.53 30.96 -17.04
C ALA A 325 3.44 31.71 -18.37
N SER A 326 4.54 32.23 -18.91
CA SER A 326 4.56 32.94 -20.19
C SER A 326 4.21 32.00 -21.36
N GLU A 327 4.74 30.77 -21.35
CA GLU A 327 4.47 29.78 -22.38
C GLU A 327 2.99 29.32 -22.35
N PHE A 328 2.43 29.04 -21.18
CA PHE A 328 1.01 28.70 -21.06
C PHE A 328 0.09 29.82 -21.56
N ARG A 329 0.39 31.09 -21.21
CA ARG A 329 -0.35 32.23 -21.75
C ARG A 329 -0.21 32.37 -23.26
N ARG A 330 1.01 32.20 -23.79
CA ARG A 330 1.26 32.23 -25.23
C ARG A 330 0.44 31.17 -25.95
N ILE A 331 0.43 29.96 -25.43
CA ILE A 331 -0.33 28.86 -26.04
C ILE A 331 -1.83 29.15 -26.00
N GLN A 332 -2.37 29.58 -24.87
CA GLN A 332 -3.78 29.91 -24.73
C GLN A 332 -4.19 31.08 -25.64
N ALA A 333 -3.34 32.11 -25.78
CA ALA A 333 -3.58 33.22 -26.67
C ALA A 333 -3.64 32.80 -28.17
N LYS A 334 -2.84 31.80 -28.54
CA LYS A 334 -2.73 31.30 -29.89
C LYS A 334 -3.80 30.23 -30.25
N HIS A 335 -4.09 29.33 -29.30
CA HIS A 335 -4.88 28.12 -29.55
C HIS A 335 -6.21 28.08 -28.77
N GLY A 336 -6.46 29.05 -27.89
CA GLY A 336 -7.67 29.09 -27.04
C GLY A 336 -7.46 28.54 -25.65
N LYS A 337 -8.43 28.77 -24.75
CA LYS A 337 -8.34 28.41 -23.32
C LYS A 337 -8.17 26.91 -23.06
N ASP A 338 -8.80 26.09 -23.89
CA ASP A 338 -8.85 24.64 -23.71
C ASP A 338 -7.62 23.91 -24.27
N SER A 339 -6.65 24.67 -24.81
CA SER A 339 -5.42 24.12 -25.40
C SER A 339 -4.36 23.67 -24.40
N ILE A 340 -4.61 23.86 -23.10
CA ILE A 340 -3.70 23.44 -22.02
C ILE A 340 -4.46 22.72 -20.92
N GLY A 341 -3.74 21.96 -20.11
CA GLY A 341 -4.34 21.25 -18.96
C GLY A 341 -3.32 20.78 -17.95
N GLY A 342 -3.76 19.98 -17.01
CA GLY A 342 -2.93 19.45 -15.94
C GLY A 342 -3.23 18.00 -15.59
N ILE A 343 -2.22 17.31 -15.11
CA ILE A 343 -2.31 15.95 -14.55
C ILE A 343 -1.82 15.97 -13.10
N THR A 344 -2.65 15.48 -12.19
CA THR A 344 -2.31 15.32 -10.77
C THR A 344 -1.86 13.92 -10.46
N SER A 345 -1.11 13.76 -9.37
CA SER A 345 -0.62 12.48 -8.92
C SER A 345 -1.36 11.97 -7.68
N SER A 346 -1.70 10.69 -7.68
CA SER A 346 -2.13 9.97 -6.47
C SER A 346 -0.99 9.69 -5.48
N ARG A 347 0.20 10.23 -5.73
CA ARG A 347 1.38 10.19 -4.84
C ARG A 347 1.51 11.47 -4.01
N CYS A 348 0.89 12.54 -4.47
CA CYS A 348 0.85 13.84 -3.82
C CYS A 348 -0.21 13.89 -2.72
N THR A 349 -0.15 14.89 -1.85
CA THR A 349 -1.11 15.05 -0.76
C THR A 349 -2.48 15.49 -1.27
N ASN A 350 -3.50 15.39 -0.43
CA ASN A 350 -4.84 15.92 -0.74
C ASN A 350 -4.76 17.40 -1.10
N GLU A 351 -3.99 18.17 -0.33
CA GLU A 351 -3.80 19.60 -0.49
C GLU A 351 -3.14 19.92 -1.83
N GLU A 352 -2.09 19.20 -2.21
CA GLU A 352 -1.39 19.36 -3.48
C GLU A 352 -2.30 19.05 -4.66
N THR A 353 -2.97 17.90 -4.61
CA THR A 353 -3.92 17.48 -5.64
C THR A 353 -5.08 18.48 -5.80
N TYR A 354 -5.59 19.01 -4.66
CA TYR A 354 -6.60 20.06 -4.66
C TYR A 354 -6.10 21.34 -5.34
N LEU A 355 -4.85 21.74 -5.09
CA LEU A 355 -4.29 22.95 -5.68
C LEU A 355 -4.09 22.84 -7.19
N VAL A 356 -3.66 21.69 -7.69
CA VAL A 356 -3.48 21.50 -9.15
C VAL A 356 -4.82 21.56 -9.87
N GLN A 357 -5.87 20.91 -9.37
CA GLN A 357 -7.18 21.01 -10.00
C GLN A 357 -7.74 22.45 -9.90
N LYS A 358 -7.48 23.15 -8.80
CA LYS A 358 -7.85 24.58 -8.66
C LYS A 358 -7.08 25.45 -9.64
N LEU A 359 -5.76 25.21 -9.81
CA LEU A 359 -4.92 25.89 -10.81
C LEU A 359 -5.52 25.77 -12.22
N VAL A 360 -5.86 24.55 -12.64
CA VAL A 360 -6.42 24.31 -13.98
C VAL A 360 -7.78 25.00 -14.14
N ARG A 361 -8.66 24.88 -13.18
CA ARG A 361 -10.01 25.44 -13.28
C ARG A 361 -10.03 26.95 -13.12
N ALA A 362 -9.29 27.50 -12.18
CA ALA A 362 -9.33 28.92 -11.87
C ALA A 362 -8.31 29.74 -12.66
N ALA A 363 -7.06 29.27 -12.81
CA ALA A 363 -6.04 30.03 -13.50
C ALA A 363 -5.97 29.74 -15.00
N PHE A 364 -6.10 28.48 -15.44
CA PHE A 364 -6.20 28.17 -16.88
C PHE A 364 -7.60 28.44 -17.42
N GLY A 365 -8.65 28.35 -16.59
CA GLY A 365 -10.03 28.65 -16.95
C GLY A 365 -10.72 27.57 -17.74
N ASN A 366 -10.31 26.30 -17.58
CA ASN A 366 -10.91 25.12 -18.20
C ASN A 366 -10.99 23.94 -17.21
N ASN A 367 -11.51 22.79 -17.66
CA ASN A 367 -11.62 21.58 -16.85
C ASN A 367 -10.72 20.43 -17.33
N ASN A 368 -9.67 20.74 -18.10
CA ASN A 368 -8.71 19.74 -18.58
C ASN A 368 -7.74 19.33 -17.45
N VAL A 369 -8.29 18.79 -16.39
CA VAL A 369 -7.54 18.22 -15.27
C VAL A 369 -7.97 16.77 -15.07
N ASP A 370 -7.01 15.87 -14.96
CA ASP A 370 -7.25 14.47 -14.68
C ASP A 370 -6.15 13.96 -13.74
N THR A 371 -6.27 12.75 -13.27
CA THR A 371 -5.36 12.14 -12.31
C THR A 371 -5.01 10.73 -12.72
N CYS A 372 -3.87 10.20 -12.26
CA CYS A 372 -3.49 8.80 -12.50
C CYS A 372 -4.55 7.78 -12.00
N ALA A 373 -5.51 8.18 -11.18
CA ALA A 373 -6.66 7.34 -10.86
C ALA A 373 -7.50 6.98 -12.12
N ARG A 374 -7.38 7.76 -13.21
CA ARG A 374 -7.97 7.48 -14.52
C ARG A 374 -7.57 6.09 -15.02
N VAL A 375 -6.29 5.80 -14.99
CA VAL A 375 -5.71 4.54 -15.47
C VAL A 375 -5.73 3.43 -14.40
N CYS A 376 -6.44 3.63 -13.28
CA CYS A 376 -6.39 2.76 -12.12
C CYS A 376 -7.79 2.34 -11.66
N HIS A 377 -8.47 3.18 -10.90
CA HIS A 377 -9.74 2.89 -10.23
C HIS A 377 -10.92 3.77 -10.69
N SER A 378 -10.81 4.44 -11.84
CA SER A 378 -11.96 5.17 -12.38
C SER A 378 -13.19 4.27 -12.60
N PRO A 379 -13.08 2.98 -13.00
CA PRO A 379 -14.21 2.05 -13.03
C PRO A 379 -14.86 1.82 -11.67
N THR A 380 -14.09 1.81 -10.58
CA THR A 380 -14.64 1.76 -9.22
C THR A 380 -15.51 2.99 -8.95
N GLY A 381 -14.99 4.17 -9.30
CA GLY A 381 -15.74 5.43 -9.17
C GLY A 381 -17.09 5.37 -9.88
N TYR A 382 -17.10 4.94 -11.13
CA TYR A 382 -18.32 4.80 -11.91
C TYR A 382 -19.26 3.73 -11.34
N GLY A 383 -18.78 2.50 -11.18
CA GLY A 383 -19.62 1.36 -10.82
C GLY A 383 -20.28 1.49 -9.44
N LEU A 384 -19.53 1.90 -8.42
CA LEU A 384 -20.07 2.07 -7.06
C LEU A 384 -21.02 3.27 -6.97
N LYS A 385 -20.73 4.37 -7.68
CA LYS A 385 -21.64 5.52 -7.72
C LYS A 385 -22.98 5.16 -8.36
N GLN A 386 -22.97 4.36 -9.43
CA GLN A 386 -24.19 3.89 -10.09
C GLN A 386 -25.02 2.92 -9.24
N THR A 387 -24.41 2.14 -8.39
CA THR A 387 -25.06 1.08 -7.60
C THR A 387 -25.34 1.50 -6.15
N LEU A 388 -24.30 1.90 -5.40
CA LEU A 388 -24.39 2.24 -3.97
C LEU A 388 -24.55 3.76 -3.71
N GLY A 389 -24.11 4.58 -4.66
CA GLY A 389 -24.21 6.04 -4.58
C GLY A 389 -22.95 6.75 -4.15
N GLU A 390 -21.87 6.02 -3.83
CA GLU A 390 -20.59 6.63 -3.46
C GLU A 390 -19.41 5.83 -4.01
N SER A 391 -18.35 6.54 -4.40
CA SER A 391 -17.19 6.00 -5.12
C SER A 391 -16.05 5.53 -4.21
N ALA A 392 -16.36 4.83 -3.13
CA ALA A 392 -15.37 4.43 -2.13
C ALA A 392 -15.64 3.08 -1.50
N GLY A 393 -14.62 2.49 -0.89
CA GLY A 393 -14.73 1.28 -0.07
C GLY A 393 -15.69 1.46 1.11
N THR A 394 -16.41 0.42 1.45
CA THR A 394 -17.53 0.50 2.41
C THR A 394 -17.12 0.22 3.85
N GLN A 395 -15.89 -0.26 4.09
CA GLN A 395 -15.42 -0.78 5.38
C GLN A 395 -14.06 -0.21 5.79
N THR A 396 -13.69 -0.48 7.05
CA THR A 396 -12.31 -0.39 7.54
C THR A 396 -11.55 -1.67 7.19
N PHE A 397 -10.22 -1.62 7.19
CA PHE A 397 -9.41 -2.83 7.08
C PHE A 397 -9.64 -3.78 8.26
N ASP A 398 -9.81 -3.25 9.45
CA ASP A 398 -10.05 -4.05 10.66
C ASP A 398 -11.35 -4.86 10.61
N SER A 399 -12.33 -4.43 9.82
CA SER A 399 -13.58 -5.15 9.60
C SER A 399 -13.36 -6.57 9.05
N VAL A 400 -12.24 -6.85 8.40
CA VAL A 400 -11.90 -8.19 7.92
C VAL A 400 -11.84 -9.22 9.05
N MET A 401 -11.55 -8.79 10.28
CA MET A 401 -11.50 -9.67 11.45
C MET A 401 -12.88 -10.23 11.84
N GLN A 402 -13.96 -9.67 11.32
CA GLN A 402 -15.34 -10.13 11.50
C GLN A 402 -15.90 -10.84 10.26
N SER A 403 -15.08 -11.01 9.22
CA SER A 403 -15.49 -11.71 8.01
C SER A 403 -15.41 -13.22 8.21
N ASP A 404 -16.45 -13.95 7.79
CA ASP A 404 -16.47 -15.42 7.77
C ASP A 404 -16.03 -15.95 6.41
N VAL A 405 -16.32 -15.19 5.35
CA VAL A 405 -15.88 -15.46 3.98
C VAL A 405 -15.19 -14.24 3.42
N ILE A 406 -14.01 -14.44 2.86
CA ILE A 406 -13.23 -13.39 2.20
C ILE A 406 -13.14 -13.75 0.72
N MET A 407 -13.64 -12.87 -0.16
CA MET A 407 -13.48 -12.99 -1.60
C MET A 407 -12.46 -11.97 -2.08
N ILE A 408 -11.41 -12.42 -2.73
CA ILE A 408 -10.38 -11.58 -3.36
C ILE A 408 -10.52 -11.74 -4.87
N MET A 409 -10.75 -10.63 -5.58
CA MET A 409 -10.91 -10.64 -7.03
C MET A 409 -9.92 -9.69 -7.71
N GLY A 410 -9.12 -10.22 -8.64
CA GLY A 410 -8.18 -9.42 -9.42
C GLY A 410 -7.21 -8.59 -8.57
N ALA A 411 -6.77 -9.17 -7.45
CA ALA A 411 -5.87 -8.54 -6.51
C ALA A 411 -4.91 -9.55 -5.89
N ASN A 412 -3.67 -9.12 -5.65
CA ASN A 412 -2.71 -9.82 -4.83
C ASN A 412 -2.30 -8.95 -3.65
N PRO A 413 -3.06 -8.95 -2.54
CA PRO A 413 -2.75 -8.12 -1.38
C PRO A 413 -1.36 -8.42 -0.78
N ALA A 414 -0.86 -9.66 -0.88
CA ALA A 414 0.47 -10.02 -0.39
C ALA A 414 1.60 -9.17 -1.02
N SER A 415 1.44 -8.76 -2.28
CA SER A 415 2.37 -7.89 -3.00
C SER A 415 1.93 -6.42 -3.00
N GLY A 416 0.64 -6.15 -3.24
CA GLY A 416 0.09 -4.81 -3.42
C GLY A 416 -0.25 -4.09 -2.11
N HIS A 417 -0.75 -4.80 -1.10
CA HIS A 417 -1.19 -4.28 0.21
C HIS A 417 -0.71 -5.19 1.36
N PRO A 418 0.62 -5.37 1.53
CA PRO A 418 1.18 -6.47 2.33
C PRO A 418 0.74 -6.48 3.79
N VAL A 419 0.62 -5.30 4.41
CA VAL A 419 0.20 -5.18 5.81
C VAL A 419 -1.26 -5.61 5.99
N PHE A 420 -2.13 -5.24 5.06
CA PHE A 420 -3.52 -5.72 5.06
C PHE A 420 -3.60 -7.23 4.76
N ALA A 421 -2.76 -7.75 3.87
CA ALA A 421 -2.67 -9.20 3.64
C ALA A 421 -2.34 -9.98 4.92
N SER A 422 -1.52 -9.42 5.80
CA SER A 422 -1.22 -10.04 7.10
C SER A 422 -2.44 -10.11 8.02
N GLN A 423 -3.31 -9.10 7.97
CA GLN A 423 -4.61 -9.14 8.69
C GLN A 423 -5.53 -10.23 8.10
N ILE A 424 -5.64 -10.30 6.76
CA ILE A 424 -6.39 -11.39 6.09
C ILE A 424 -5.85 -12.76 6.53
N LYS A 425 -4.53 -12.98 6.45
CA LYS A 425 -3.89 -14.23 6.88
C LYS A 425 -4.20 -14.58 8.33
N ARG A 426 -4.20 -13.58 9.22
CA ARG A 426 -4.57 -13.76 10.63
C ARG A 426 -6.02 -14.26 10.74
N ARG A 427 -6.95 -13.63 10.02
CA ARG A 427 -8.37 -14.02 10.05
C ARG A 427 -8.60 -15.41 9.46
N LEU A 428 -7.88 -15.78 8.41
CA LEU A 428 -7.93 -17.14 7.84
C LEU A 428 -7.49 -18.20 8.85
N ARG A 429 -6.42 -17.94 9.61
CA ARG A 429 -5.99 -18.85 10.70
C ARG A 429 -7.01 -18.97 11.83
N GLN A 430 -7.92 -18.02 11.97
CA GLN A 430 -9.04 -18.05 12.92
C GLN A 430 -10.29 -18.73 12.35
N GLY A 431 -10.23 -19.27 11.13
CA GLY A 431 -11.30 -20.09 10.55
C GLY A 431 -12.13 -19.43 9.46
N ALA A 432 -11.82 -18.22 9.00
CA ALA A 432 -12.48 -17.65 7.82
C ALA A 432 -12.13 -18.45 6.57
N ARG A 433 -13.06 -18.46 5.61
CA ARG A 433 -12.94 -19.15 4.32
C ARG A 433 -12.52 -18.16 3.23
N LEU A 434 -11.80 -18.65 2.22
CA LEU A 434 -11.21 -17.81 1.17
C LEU A 434 -11.61 -18.25 -0.24
N ILE A 435 -12.12 -17.29 -1.01
CA ILE A 435 -12.37 -17.41 -2.44
C ILE A 435 -11.42 -16.46 -3.16
N VAL A 436 -10.66 -16.96 -4.13
CA VAL A 436 -9.79 -16.12 -4.97
C VAL A 436 -10.21 -16.25 -6.42
N ILE A 437 -10.42 -15.10 -7.07
CA ILE A 437 -10.74 -14.98 -8.49
C ILE A 437 -9.59 -14.23 -9.17
N ASP A 438 -8.68 -14.97 -9.77
CA ASP A 438 -7.46 -14.42 -10.37
C ASP A 438 -6.92 -15.40 -11.44
N PRO A 439 -6.41 -14.92 -12.59
CA PRO A 439 -5.82 -15.79 -13.61
C PRO A 439 -4.50 -16.44 -13.18
N ARG A 440 -3.86 -15.93 -12.11
CA ARG A 440 -2.62 -16.46 -11.55
C ARG A 440 -2.83 -17.14 -10.21
N THR A 441 -1.99 -18.10 -9.91
CA THR A 441 -1.86 -18.68 -8.56
C THR A 441 -0.99 -17.73 -7.71
N THR A 442 -1.67 -16.79 -7.04
CA THR A 442 -1.03 -15.79 -6.17
C THR A 442 -0.72 -16.37 -4.79
N GLU A 443 0.03 -15.62 -3.96
CA GLU A 443 0.32 -15.98 -2.57
C GLU A 443 -0.95 -16.08 -1.71
N MET A 444 -2.07 -15.47 -2.15
CA MET A 444 -3.36 -15.61 -1.49
C MET A 444 -4.11 -16.87 -1.91
N VAL A 445 -3.75 -17.48 -3.05
CA VAL A 445 -4.28 -18.82 -3.43
C VAL A 445 -3.58 -19.89 -2.63
N LYS A 446 -2.25 -19.83 -2.58
CA LYS A 446 -1.43 -20.81 -1.87
C LYS A 446 -0.12 -20.18 -1.40
N SER A 447 0.11 -20.23 -0.12
CA SER A 447 1.38 -19.91 0.55
C SER A 447 1.43 -20.62 1.90
N PRO A 448 2.54 -20.58 2.66
CA PRO A 448 2.56 -21.18 3.99
C PRO A 448 1.36 -20.72 4.85
N HIS A 449 0.60 -21.69 5.35
CA HIS A 449 -0.62 -21.48 6.17
C HIS A 449 -1.76 -20.69 5.48
N VAL A 450 -1.71 -20.53 4.16
CA VAL A 450 -2.82 -19.97 3.36
C VAL A 450 -3.17 -20.97 2.26
N GLN A 451 -4.45 -21.34 2.19
CA GLN A 451 -5.01 -22.16 1.12
C GLN A 451 -6.39 -21.62 0.82
N ALA A 452 -6.62 -21.18 -0.42
CA ALA A 452 -7.96 -20.80 -0.85
C ALA A 452 -8.89 -22.02 -0.90
N ASP A 453 -10.12 -21.86 -0.39
CA ASP A 453 -11.16 -22.89 -0.51
C ASP A 453 -11.58 -23.06 -1.97
N TYR A 454 -11.66 -21.94 -2.69
CA TYR A 454 -11.92 -21.92 -4.13
C TYR A 454 -10.98 -20.95 -4.83
N HIS A 455 -10.30 -21.44 -5.86
CA HIS A 455 -9.56 -20.62 -6.82
C HIS A 455 -10.27 -20.66 -8.18
N LEU A 456 -10.90 -19.56 -8.56
CA LEU A 456 -11.52 -19.40 -9.86
C LEU A 456 -10.46 -18.82 -10.80
N LYS A 457 -9.66 -19.70 -11.42
CA LYS A 457 -8.53 -19.36 -12.31
C LYS A 457 -9.05 -19.02 -13.70
N LEU A 458 -9.68 -17.86 -13.83
CA LEU A 458 -10.38 -17.42 -15.04
C LEU A 458 -9.39 -17.01 -16.15
N ARG A 459 -9.85 -17.04 -17.40
CA ARG A 459 -9.13 -16.41 -18.52
C ARG A 459 -9.19 -14.89 -18.35
N PRO A 460 -8.07 -14.15 -18.60
CA PRO A 460 -8.10 -12.69 -18.60
C PRO A 460 -9.18 -12.14 -19.53
N GLY A 461 -9.88 -11.08 -19.11
CA GLY A 461 -10.97 -10.46 -19.86
C GLY A 461 -12.35 -11.05 -19.63
N THR A 462 -12.52 -12.05 -18.73
CA THR A 462 -13.79 -12.75 -18.49
C THR A 462 -14.41 -12.47 -17.12
N ASN A 463 -14.05 -11.36 -16.49
CA ASN A 463 -14.50 -10.98 -15.15
C ASN A 463 -16.03 -10.85 -15.06
N VAL A 464 -16.66 -10.21 -16.04
CA VAL A 464 -18.11 -10.02 -16.07
C VAL A 464 -18.82 -11.36 -16.16
N ALA A 465 -18.29 -12.29 -16.96
CA ALA A 465 -18.85 -13.63 -17.10
C ALA A 465 -18.83 -14.39 -15.77
N ILE A 466 -17.70 -14.39 -15.06
CA ILE A 466 -17.59 -15.12 -13.78
C ILE A 466 -18.48 -14.54 -12.70
N ILE A 467 -18.54 -13.20 -12.56
CA ILE A 467 -19.35 -12.56 -11.51
C ILE A 467 -20.85 -12.75 -11.78
N THR A 468 -21.27 -12.74 -13.05
CA THR A 468 -22.64 -13.00 -13.45
C THR A 468 -23.04 -14.47 -13.23
N ALA A 469 -22.13 -15.41 -13.49
CA ALA A 469 -22.35 -16.82 -13.19
C ALA A 469 -22.50 -17.11 -11.69
N LEU A 470 -21.70 -16.46 -10.84
CA LEU A 470 -21.85 -16.53 -9.38
C LEU A 470 -23.26 -16.04 -8.96
N ALA A 471 -23.70 -14.91 -9.50
CA ALA A 471 -25.03 -14.37 -9.25
C ALA A 471 -26.14 -15.31 -9.76
N HIS A 472 -25.95 -15.95 -10.91
CA HIS A 472 -26.88 -16.93 -11.45
C HIS A 472 -27.10 -18.10 -10.48
N VAL A 473 -26.03 -18.65 -9.91
CA VAL A 473 -26.15 -19.74 -8.91
C VAL A 473 -26.94 -19.26 -7.69
N ILE A 474 -26.59 -18.09 -7.14
CA ILE A 474 -27.25 -17.54 -5.96
C ILE A 474 -28.75 -17.37 -6.18
N LEU A 475 -29.15 -16.82 -7.33
CA LEU A 475 -30.56 -16.58 -7.65
C LEU A 475 -31.31 -17.85 -8.03
N SER A 476 -30.69 -18.77 -8.78
CA SER A 476 -31.34 -20.03 -9.21
C SER A 476 -31.52 -21.03 -8.06
N GLU A 477 -30.67 -20.95 -7.06
CA GLU A 477 -30.77 -21.81 -5.86
C GLU A 477 -31.50 -21.13 -4.68
N GLY A 478 -31.99 -19.88 -4.86
CA GLY A 478 -32.76 -19.15 -3.85
C GLY A 478 -31.92 -18.71 -2.63
N LEU A 479 -30.65 -18.44 -2.82
CA LEU A 479 -29.70 -18.11 -1.73
C LEU A 479 -29.60 -16.58 -1.45
N GLN A 480 -30.32 -15.76 -2.19
CA GLN A 480 -30.37 -14.32 -2.00
C GLN A 480 -31.11 -13.91 -0.72
N LYS A 481 -30.82 -12.74 -0.20
CA LYS A 481 -31.43 -12.15 1.00
C LYS A 481 -32.60 -11.24 0.61
N GLU A 482 -33.78 -11.84 0.34
CA GLU A 482 -34.97 -11.10 -0.13
C GLU A 482 -35.37 -9.98 0.81
N ASP A 483 -35.38 -10.21 2.16
CA ASP A 483 -35.75 -9.18 3.13
C ASP A 483 -34.85 -7.95 3.02
N TYR A 484 -33.55 -8.16 2.95
CA TYR A 484 -32.57 -7.07 2.76
C TYR A 484 -32.77 -6.32 1.45
N ILE A 485 -33.03 -7.04 0.36
CA ILE A 485 -33.27 -6.46 -0.97
C ILE A 485 -34.52 -5.59 -0.94
N HIS A 486 -35.64 -6.09 -0.41
CA HIS A 486 -36.88 -5.35 -0.34
C HIS A 486 -36.78 -4.11 0.56
N GLU A 487 -36.08 -4.23 1.67
CA GLU A 487 -35.87 -3.10 2.59
C GLU A 487 -34.93 -2.03 2.02
N ARG A 488 -33.81 -2.42 1.37
CA ARG A 488 -32.70 -1.52 1.11
C ARG A 488 -32.44 -1.19 -0.34
N CYS A 489 -32.99 -1.97 -1.28
CA CYS A 489 -32.72 -1.82 -2.70
C CYS A 489 -33.98 -1.39 -3.49
N ASP A 490 -33.74 -0.91 -4.69
CA ASP A 490 -34.79 -0.64 -5.68
C ASP A 490 -35.30 -1.97 -6.25
N VAL A 491 -36.53 -2.33 -5.91
CA VAL A 491 -37.11 -3.65 -6.23
C VAL A 491 -37.31 -3.82 -7.74
N GLN A 492 -37.63 -2.75 -8.47
CA GLN A 492 -37.81 -2.86 -9.93
C GLN A 492 -36.49 -3.18 -10.59
N SER A 493 -35.42 -2.47 -10.25
CA SER A 493 -34.07 -2.75 -10.77
C SER A 493 -33.58 -4.16 -10.40
N TYR A 494 -33.92 -4.63 -9.19
CA TYR A 494 -33.62 -6.00 -8.78
C TYR A 494 -34.32 -7.04 -9.65
N ASN A 495 -35.63 -6.86 -9.92
CA ASN A 495 -36.41 -7.79 -10.74
C ASN A 495 -35.88 -7.84 -12.17
N ASP A 496 -35.56 -6.68 -12.76
CA ASP A 496 -34.98 -6.59 -14.12
C ASP A 496 -33.64 -7.30 -14.20
N TRP A 497 -32.77 -7.08 -13.20
CA TRP A 497 -31.47 -7.73 -13.08
C TRP A 497 -31.60 -9.23 -12.84
N LYS A 498 -32.53 -9.68 -11.98
CA LYS A 498 -32.80 -11.10 -11.68
C LYS A 498 -33.22 -11.83 -12.95
N GLN A 499 -34.12 -11.23 -13.74
CA GLN A 499 -34.54 -11.79 -15.02
C GLN A 499 -33.36 -11.90 -16.01
N PHE A 500 -32.48 -10.90 -16.06
CA PHE A 500 -31.28 -10.94 -16.86
C PHE A 500 -30.34 -12.05 -16.43
N VAL A 501 -30.01 -12.13 -15.14
CA VAL A 501 -29.03 -13.10 -14.59
C VAL A 501 -29.50 -14.54 -14.78
N LEU A 502 -30.79 -14.81 -14.63
CA LEU A 502 -31.36 -16.18 -14.76
C LEU A 502 -31.46 -16.68 -16.21
N ARG A 503 -30.99 -15.94 -17.21
CA ARG A 503 -30.91 -16.42 -18.58
C ARG A 503 -29.98 -17.64 -18.66
N PRO A 504 -30.30 -18.65 -19.51
CA PRO A 504 -29.46 -19.84 -19.65
C PRO A 504 -28.01 -19.58 -20.06
N ASP A 505 -27.78 -18.52 -20.86
CA ASP A 505 -26.46 -18.09 -21.31
C ASP A 505 -25.58 -17.50 -20.20
N ASN A 506 -26.15 -17.20 -19.04
CA ASN A 506 -25.43 -16.78 -17.82
C ASN A 506 -25.24 -17.93 -16.82
N SER A 507 -25.63 -19.16 -17.15
CA SER A 507 -25.46 -20.32 -16.29
C SER A 507 -23.99 -20.65 -16.05
N PRO A 508 -23.64 -21.32 -14.95
CA PRO A 508 -22.27 -21.77 -14.70
C PRO A 508 -21.70 -22.61 -15.83
N GLU A 509 -22.52 -23.44 -16.47
CA GLU A 509 -22.12 -24.28 -17.60
C GLU A 509 -21.72 -23.43 -18.83
N ALA A 510 -22.58 -22.50 -19.21
CA ALA A 510 -22.29 -21.58 -20.33
C ALA A 510 -21.07 -20.72 -20.05
N MET A 511 -20.93 -20.21 -18.82
CA MET A 511 -19.83 -19.35 -18.43
C MET A 511 -18.53 -20.12 -18.20
N ALA A 512 -18.58 -21.42 -17.88
CA ALA A 512 -17.38 -22.27 -17.81
C ALA A 512 -16.64 -22.34 -19.15
N GLU A 513 -17.35 -22.38 -20.26
CA GLU A 513 -16.74 -22.32 -21.60
C GLU A 513 -16.04 -21.00 -21.87
N VAL A 514 -16.62 -19.88 -21.43
CA VAL A 514 -16.08 -18.53 -21.58
C VAL A 514 -14.87 -18.31 -20.67
N THR A 515 -15.02 -18.65 -19.40
CA THR A 515 -14.04 -18.32 -18.36
C THR A 515 -12.92 -19.33 -18.22
N GLY A 516 -13.15 -20.57 -18.62
CA GLY A 516 -12.27 -21.70 -18.35
C GLY A 516 -12.36 -22.26 -16.92
N VAL A 517 -13.27 -21.71 -16.09
CA VAL A 517 -13.47 -22.17 -14.71
C VAL A 517 -14.56 -23.26 -14.70
N PRO A 518 -14.32 -24.44 -14.08
CA PRO A 518 -15.32 -25.50 -14.02
C PRO A 518 -16.61 -25.03 -13.33
N ALA A 519 -17.77 -25.41 -13.90
CA ALA A 519 -19.09 -25.01 -13.39
C ALA A 519 -19.27 -25.37 -11.90
N GLU A 520 -18.79 -26.54 -11.46
CA GLU A 520 -18.87 -26.95 -10.04
C GLU A 520 -18.03 -26.07 -9.11
N THR A 521 -16.88 -25.55 -9.58
CA THR A 521 -16.09 -24.59 -8.82
C THR A 521 -16.84 -23.25 -8.66
N ILE A 522 -17.51 -22.80 -9.74
CA ILE A 522 -18.37 -21.61 -9.71
C ILE A 522 -19.51 -21.81 -8.70
N ARG A 523 -20.20 -22.96 -8.73
CA ARG A 523 -21.30 -23.30 -7.78
C ARG A 523 -20.81 -23.32 -6.35
N GLY A 524 -19.68 -23.99 -6.09
CA GLY A 524 -19.13 -24.10 -4.75
C GLY A 524 -18.75 -22.73 -4.17
N ALA A 525 -18.11 -21.89 -4.96
CA ALA A 525 -17.76 -20.54 -4.57
C ALA A 525 -18.99 -19.65 -4.32
N ALA A 526 -20.01 -19.71 -5.20
CA ALA A 526 -21.24 -18.96 -5.05
C ALA A 526 -22.01 -19.33 -3.79
N ARG A 527 -22.17 -20.65 -3.53
CA ARG A 527 -22.80 -21.17 -2.32
C ARG A 527 -22.05 -20.71 -1.06
N LEU A 528 -20.72 -20.86 -1.05
CA LEU A 528 -19.89 -20.40 0.07
C LEU A 528 -20.08 -18.90 0.33
N PHE A 529 -20.03 -18.08 -0.72
CA PHE A 529 -20.19 -16.63 -0.58
C PHE A 529 -21.56 -16.24 -0.02
N ALA A 530 -22.64 -16.90 -0.49
CA ALA A 530 -24.01 -16.57 -0.11
C ALA A 530 -24.42 -17.10 1.27
N THR A 531 -23.83 -18.21 1.74
CA THR A 531 -24.30 -18.92 2.93
C THR A 531 -23.25 -19.05 4.04
N GLY A 532 -22.02 -18.64 3.78
CA GLY A 532 -20.90 -18.82 4.72
C GLY A 532 -20.87 -17.85 5.91
N GLY A 533 -21.82 -16.93 6.01
CA GLY A 533 -21.83 -15.88 7.03
C GLY A 533 -21.54 -14.50 6.46
N ASN A 534 -20.82 -13.66 7.23
CA ASN A 534 -20.39 -12.33 6.76
C ASN A 534 -19.36 -12.48 5.65
N ALA A 535 -19.71 -12.02 4.45
CA ALA A 535 -18.82 -12.12 3.28
C ALA A 535 -18.33 -10.75 2.81
N ALA A 536 -17.03 -10.57 2.82
CA ALA A 536 -16.38 -9.34 2.35
C ALA A 536 -15.73 -9.55 0.99
N ILE A 537 -15.88 -8.59 0.09
CA ILE A 537 -15.23 -8.58 -1.22
C ILE A 537 -14.10 -7.53 -1.22
N TYR A 538 -12.90 -7.96 -1.56
CA TYR A 538 -11.74 -7.12 -1.81
C TYR A 538 -11.29 -7.31 -3.25
N TYR A 539 -11.16 -6.20 -4.00
CA TYR A 539 -10.78 -6.29 -5.40
C TYR A 539 -9.74 -5.24 -5.78
N GLY A 540 -8.98 -5.52 -6.82
CA GLY A 540 -7.90 -4.65 -7.28
C GLY A 540 -7.98 -4.33 -8.76
N LEU A 541 -6.81 -3.98 -9.33
CA LEU A 541 -6.66 -3.55 -10.73
C LEU A 541 -6.99 -4.67 -11.73
N GLY A 542 -6.91 -5.95 -11.33
CA GLY A 542 -7.39 -7.06 -12.13
C GLY A 542 -8.91 -7.09 -12.34
N VAL A 543 -9.65 -6.19 -11.70
CA VAL A 543 -11.07 -5.90 -11.94
C VAL A 543 -11.23 -4.66 -12.81
N THR A 544 -10.53 -3.59 -12.50
CA THR A 544 -10.78 -2.27 -13.09
C THR A 544 -10.07 -2.03 -14.42
N GLU A 545 -8.90 -2.61 -14.62
CA GLU A 545 -8.09 -2.41 -15.83
C GLU A 545 -8.47 -3.38 -16.96
N HIS A 546 -9.75 -3.36 -17.31
CA HIS A 546 -10.38 -4.15 -18.37
C HIS A 546 -11.35 -3.31 -19.20
N ALA A 547 -11.62 -3.71 -20.45
CA ALA A 547 -12.61 -3.06 -21.30
C ALA A 547 -14.01 -2.99 -20.65
N GLN A 548 -14.32 -3.89 -19.75
CA GLN A 548 -15.54 -3.93 -18.96
C GLN A 548 -15.28 -3.80 -17.44
N GLY A 549 -14.29 -3.01 -17.04
CA GLY A 549 -13.97 -2.77 -15.64
C GLY A 549 -15.14 -2.20 -14.85
N SER A 550 -15.81 -1.18 -15.38
CA SER A 550 -17.02 -0.58 -14.79
C SER A 550 -18.15 -1.58 -14.62
N THR A 551 -18.38 -2.42 -15.62
CA THR A 551 -19.41 -3.48 -15.57
C THR A 551 -19.08 -4.54 -14.51
N THR A 552 -17.80 -4.89 -14.36
CA THR A 552 -17.36 -5.83 -13.32
C THR A 552 -17.60 -5.27 -11.92
N VAL A 553 -17.28 -3.99 -11.69
CA VAL A 553 -17.55 -3.32 -10.39
C VAL A 553 -19.05 -3.28 -10.09
N ILE A 554 -19.89 -3.00 -11.08
CA ILE A 554 -21.35 -3.11 -10.95
C ILE A 554 -21.74 -4.53 -10.51
N GLY A 555 -21.20 -5.56 -11.17
CA GLY A 555 -21.46 -6.96 -10.84
C GLY A 555 -21.07 -7.32 -9.40
N ILE A 556 -19.92 -6.83 -8.94
CA ILE A 556 -19.46 -7.00 -7.54
C ILE A 556 -20.44 -6.35 -6.55
N ALA A 557 -20.90 -5.13 -6.83
CA ALA A 557 -21.87 -4.45 -6.00
C ALA A 557 -23.23 -5.17 -6.00
N ASN A 558 -23.72 -5.63 -7.15
CA ASN A 558 -24.92 -6.45 -7.25
C ASN A 558 -24.82 -7.72 -6.40
N LEU A 559 -23.67 -8.43 -6.46
CA LEU A 559 -23.43 -9.64 -5.70
C LEU A 559 -23.49 -9.38 -4.19
N ALA A 560 -22.86 -8.30 -3.74
CA ALA A 560 -22.88 -7.90 -2.32
C ALA A 560 -24.29 -7.50 -1.86
N MET A 561 -25.03 -6.73 -2.67
CA MET A 561 -26.40 -6.31 -2.34
C MET A 561 -27.36 -7.50 -2.30
N CYS A 562 -27.29 -8.42 -3.26
CA CYS A 562 -28.24 -9.56 -3.31
C CYS A 562 -28.04 -10.55 -2.17
N THR A 563 -26.85 -10.58 -1.57
CA THR A 563 -26.53 -11.45 -0.40
C THR A 563 -26.56 -10.72 0.94
N GLY A 564 -26.92 -9.42 0.94
CA GLY A 564 -27.01 -8.61 2.15
C GLY A 564 -25.66 -8.21 2.76
N ASN A 565 -24.58 -8.29 2.00
CA ASN A 565 -23.22 -8.07 2.47
C ASN A 565 -22.74 -6.60 2.33
N VAL A 566 -23.57 -5.62 2.71
CA VAL A 566 -23.22 -4.20 2.79
C VAL A 566 -23.88 -3.54 3.99
N GLY A 567 -23.13 -2.72 4.72
CA GLY A 567 -23.65 -1.83 5.76
C GLY A 567 -23.58 -2.39 7.19
N HIS A 568 -22.73 -3.37 7.44
CA HIS A 568 -22.38 -3.86 8.77
C HIS A 568 -20.94 -4.41 8.77
N GLU A 569 -20.40 -4.75 9.94
CA GLU A 569 -19.03 -5.26 10.07
C GLU A 569 -18.83 -6.61 9.39
N GLY A 570 -17.64 -6.87 8.91
CA GLY A 570 -17.22 -8.15 8.32
C GLY A 570 -17.67 -8.38 6.88
N VAL A 571 -18.28 -7.39 6.23
CA VAL A 571 -18.80 -7.47 4.86
C VAL A 571 -18.26 -6.36 3.98
N GLY A 572 -18.89 -6.08 2.86
CA GLY A 572 -18.69 -4.88 2.06
C GLY A 572 -18.03 -5.09 0.72
N VAL A 573 -18.00 -4.00 -0.02
CA VAL A 573 -17.36 -3.85 -1.33
C VAL A 573 -16.15 -2.96 -1.16
N ASN A 574 -14.96 -3.54 -1.22
CA ASN A 574 -13.73 -2.90 -0.76
C ASN A 574 -12.67 -2.87 -1.85
N PRO A 575 -12.59 -1.80 -2.65
CA PRO A 575 -11.53 -1.63 -3.62
C PRO A 575 -10.18 -1.44 -2.91
N LEU A 576 -9.22 -2.27 -3.24
CA LEU A 576 -7.84 -2.14 -2.79
C LEU A 576 -7.12 -1.14 -3.70
N ARG A 577 -7.38 0.15 -3.51
CA ARG A 577 -6.76 1.22 -4.28
C ARG A 577 -5.25 1.20 -4.12
N GLY A 578 -4.52 1.34 -5.22
CA GLY A 578 -3.09 1.04 -5.28
C GLY A 578 -2.23 2.05 -4.53
N GLN A 579 -2.23 3.30 -4.96
CA GLN A 579 -1.35 4.33 -4.40
C GLN A 579 -1.82 4.84 -3.05
N ASN A 580 -0.89 5.50 -2.34
CA ASN A 580 -1.09 6.04 -0.99
C ASN A 580 -2.21 7.07 -0.88
N ASN A 581 -2.47 7.82 -1.95
CA ASN A 581 -3.50 8.86 -2.00
C ASN A 581 -4.42 8.77 -3.24
N VAL A 582 -4.59 7.59 -3.83
CA VAL A 582 -5.49 7.45 -4.99
C VAL A 582 -6.95 7.70 -4.63
N GLN A 583 -7.36 7.35 -3.41
CA GLN A 583 -8.68 7.72 -2.90
C GLN A 583 -8.78 9.24 -2.77
N GLY A 584 -7.78 9.88 -2.14
CA GLY A 584 -7.78 11.32 -1.92
C GLY A 584 -7.71 12.14 -3.21
N SER A 585 -6.94 11.70 -4.22
CA SER A 585 -6.91 12.41 -5.50
C SER A 585 -8.29 12.43 -6.19
N CYS A 586 -9.07 11.37 -6.04
CA CYS A 586 -10.47 11.36 -6.48
C CYS A 586 -11.34 12.26 -5.59
N ASP A 587 -11.18 12.18 -4.27
CA ASP A 587 -11.94 12.99 -3.31
C ASP A 587 -11.77 14.49 -3.56
N MET A 588 -10.58 14.91 -4.02
CA MET A 588 -10.21 16.31 -4.28
C MET A 588 -10.71 16.84 -5.64
N GLY A 589 -11.48 16.07 -6.39
CA GLY A 589 -12.09 16.53 -7.64
C GLY A 589 -11.10 16.66 -8.79
N SER A 590 -10.11 15.79 -8.87
CA SER A 590 -9.11 15.79 -9.96
C SER A 590 -9.59 15.14 -11.26
N PHE A 591 -10.84 14.72 -11.34
CA PHE A 591 -11.44 14.29 -12.60
C PHE A 591 -12.03 15.46 -13.38
N PRO A 592 -12.01 15.45 -14.73
CA PRO A 592 -12.44 16.58 -15.54
C PRO A 592 -13.94 16.94 -15.40
N HIS A 593 -14.76 16.03 -14.92
CA HIS A 593 -16.21 16.19 -14.75
C HIS A 593 -16.64 16.39 -13.27
N GLU A 594 -15.72 16.33 -12.32
CA GLU A 594 -16.04 16.36 -10.89
C GLU A 594 -15.27 17.47 -10.14
N LEU A 595 -15.98 18.11 -9.23
CA LEU A 595 -15.43 18.97 -8.19
C LEU A 595 -15.20 18.13 -6.91
N PRO A 596 -14.48 18.63 -5.91
CA PRO A 596 -14.24 17.91 -4.66
C PRO A 596 -15.51 17.30 -4.04
N GLY A 597 -15.40 16.05 -3.58
CA GLY A 597 -16.53 15.28 -3.04
C GLY A 597 -17.42 14.65 -4.11
N TYR A 598 -16.88 14.30 -5.27
CA TYR A 598 -17.58 13.58 -6.36
C TYR A 598 -18.80 14.30 -6.90
N ARG A 599 -18.78 15.63 -6.88
CA ARG A 599 -19.90 16.48 -7.33
C ARG A 599 -19.67 16.96 -8.75
N HIS A 600 -20.66 16.77 -9.63
CA HIS A 600 -20.50 17.02 -11.05
C HIS A 600 -20.38 18.53 -11.35
N ILE A 601 -19.44 18.90 -12.23
CA ILE A 601 -19.16 20.31 -12.61
C ILE A 601 -20.36 21.01 -13.26
N SER A 602 -21.26 20.27 -13.92
CA SER A 602 -22.48 20.82 -14.53
C SER A 602 -23.55 21.23 -13.52
N ASP A 603 -23.48 20.79 -12.26
CA ASP A 603 -24.38 21.22 -11.21
C ASP A 603 -24.11 22.70 -10.87
N SER A 604 -25.03 23.57 -11.25
CA SER A 604 -24.89 25.02 -11.09
C SER A 604 -24.83 25.45 -9.61
N THR A 605 -25.47 24.72 -8.70
CA THR A 605 -25.45 25.01 -7.26
C THR A 605 -24.08 24.69 -6.67
N VAL A 606 -23.55 23.51 -7.00
CA VAL A 606 -22.22 23.09 -6.55
C VAL A 606 -21.16 24.01 -7.16
N ARG A 607 -21.22 24.24 -8.49
CA ARG A 607 -20.26 25.10 -9.18
C ARG A 607 -20.25 26.52 -8.59
N GLY A 608 -21.43 27.10 -8.32
CA GLY A 608 -21.56 28.41 -7.73
C GLY A 608 -20.88 28.57 -6.36
N GLN A 609 -20.84 27.50 -5.54
CA GLN A 609 -20.10 27.52 -4.26
C GLN A 609 -18.59 27.70 -4.51
N PHE A 610 -18.03 26.98 -5.48
CA PHE A 610 -16.60 27.10 -5.84
C PHE A 610 -16.30 28.42 -6.54
N GLU A 611 -17.17 28.89 -7.43
CA GLU A 611 -17.04 30.19 -8.09
C GLU A 611 -16.97 31.34 -7.06
N GLN A 612 -17.83 31.29 -6.06
CA GLN A 612 -17.83 32.28 -4.98
C GLN A 612 -16.55 32.21 -4.13
N ALA A 613 -16.12 30.98 -3.75
CA ALA A 613 -14.93 30.80 -2.92
C ALA A 613 -13.64 31.15 -3.66
N TRP A 614 -13.55 30.85 -4.94
CA TRP A 614 -12.34 31.07 -5.74
C TRP A 614 -12.31 32.41 -6.51
N GLY A 615 -13.43 33.13 -6.52
CA GLY A 615 -13.54 34.45 -7.18
C GLY A 615 -13.44 34.38 -8.71
N VAL A 616 -13.86 33.28 -9.31
CA VAL A 616 -13.79 33.03 -10.76
C VAL A 616 -15.10 32.47 -11.28
N THR A 617 -15.30 32.52 -12.60
CA THR A 617 -16.37 31.78 -13.28
C THR A 617 -15.80 30.49 -13.82
N LEU A 618 -16.42 29.35 -13.48
CA LEU A 618 -16.00 28.04 -13.91
C LEU A 618 -16.73 27.59 -15.19
N ASN A 619 -16.01 26.84 -16.03
CA ASN A 619 -16.63 26.20 -17.19
C ASN A 619 -17.62 25.12 -16.71
N PRO A 620 -18.88 25.09 -17.16
CA PRO A 620 -19.84 24.05 -16.79
C PRO A 620 -19.63 22.70 -17.46
N GLU A 621 -18.85 22.68 -18.56
CA GLU A 621 -18.63 21.48 -19.36
C GLU A 621 -17.44 20.68 -18.85
N PRO A 622 -17.52 19.34 -18.82
CA PRO A 622 -16.37 18.49 -18.53
C PRO A 622 -15.19 18.73 -19.47
N GLY A 623 -13.98 18.64 -18.93
CA GLY A 623 -12.76 18.73 -19.72
C GLY A 623 -12.32 17.38 -20.31
N LEU A 624 -11.11 17.37 -20.86
CA LEU A 624 -10.47 16.20 -21.44
C LEU A 624 -9.96 15.24 -20.35
N ARG A 625 -10.14 13.95 -20.58
CA ARG A 625 -9.47 12.87 -19.81
C ARG A 625 -8.04 12.69 -20.34
N ILE A 626 -7.15 12.07 -19.57
CA ILE A 626 -5.74 11.85 -19.97
C ILE A 626 -5.63 11.26 -21.39
N PRO A 627 -6.30 10.14 -21.75
CA PRO A 627 -6.19 9.62 -23.11
C PRO A 627 -6.67 10.62 -24.18
N ASN A 628 -7.73 11.37 -23.87
CA ASN A 628 -8.24 12.39 -24.81
C ASN A 628 -7.32 13.62 -24.93
N MET A 629 -6.52 13.93 -23.90
CA MET A 629 -5.48 14.97 -24.02
C MET A 629 -4.41 14.55 -25.03
N PHE A 630 -4.05 13.27 -25.08
CA PHE A 630 -3.09 12.76 -26.05
C PHE A 630 -3.66 12.81 -27.47
N ASP A 631 -4.90 12.39 -27.68
CA ASP A 631 -5.57 12.50 -28.98
C ASP A 631 -5.65 13.97 -29.45
N ALA A 632 -6.06 14.87 -28.56
CA ALA A 632 -6.15 16.30 -28.82
C ALA A 632 -4.77 16.95 -29.06
N ALA A 633 -3.69 16.43 -28.50
CA ALA A 633 -2.35 16.89 -28.81
C ALA A 633 -1.94 16.53 -30.25
N LEU A 634 -2.30 15.32 -30.69
CA LEU A 634 -2.02 14.85 -32.05
C LEU A 634 -2.84 15.56 -33.09
N ASP A 635 -4.10 15.90 -32.82
CA ASP A 635 -4.94 16.69 -33.73
C ASP A 635 -4.58 18.20 -33.71
N GLY A 636 -3.76 18.64 -32.78
CA GLY A 636 -3.25 20.00 -32.67
C GLY A 636 -4.08 20.95 -31.83
N SER A 637 -5.14 20.49 -31.18
CA SER A 637 -6.00 21.30 -30.30
C SER A 637 -5.50 21.43 -28.86
N PHE A 638 -4.62 20.54 -28.40
CA PHE A 638 -4.03 20.56 -27.07
C PHE A 638 -2.51 20.72 -27.15
N LYS A 639 -1.92 21.75 -26.55
CA LYS A 639 -0.53 22.17 -26.77
C LYS A 639 0.31 22.41 -25.50
N GLY A 640 -0.31 22.40 -24.34
CA GLY A 640 0.43 22.65 -23.08
C GLY A 640 -0.06 21.75 -21.95
N LEU A 641 0.91 21.22 -21.19
CA LEU A 641 0.62 20.29 -20.09
C LEU A 641 1.42 20.65 -18.84
N TYR A 642 0.76 20.69 -17.70
CA TYR A 642 1.38 20.66 -16.36
C TYR A 642 1.21 19.26 -15.76
N CYS A 643 2.30 18.57 -15.51
CA CYS A 643 2.31 17.20 -15.01
C CYS A 643 3.02 17.13 -13.66
N GLU A 644 2.27 16.88 -12.58
CA GLU A 644 2.79 16.79 -11.23
C GLU A 644 2.95 15.33 -10.79
N GLY A 645 4.17 14.91 -10.48
CA GLY A 645 4.48 13.65 -9.80
C GLY A 645 4.10 12.38 -10.56
N GLU A 646 4.01 12.44 -11.89
CA GLU A 646 3.64 11.32 -12.77
C GLU A 646 4.66 11.09 -13.88
N ASP A 647 4.91 9.82 -14.17
CA ASP A 647 5.68 9.40 -15.35
C ASP A 647 4.77 8.73 -16.36
N ILE A 648 4.01 9.58 -17.09
CA ILE A 648 2.97 9.14 -18.02
C ILE A 648 3.51 8.36 -19.21
N VAL A 649 4.75 8.58 -19.60
CA VAL A 649 5.40 7.81 -20.70
C VAL A 649 5.59 6.34 -20.30
N GLN A 650 5.87 6.10 -19.02
CA GLN A 650 6.06 4.74 -18.51
C GLN A 650 4.75 4.13 -18.00
N SER A 651 3.82 4.93 -17.47
CA SER A 651 2.60 4.43 -16.84
C SER A 651 1.45 4.19 -17.82
N ASP A 652 1.33 4.99 -18.87
CA ASP A 652 0.18 4.93 -19.77
C ASP A 652 0.39 3.91 -20.91
N PRO A 653 -0.71 3.34 -21.45
CA PRO A 653 -0.61 2.31 -22.48
C PRO A 653 -0.16 2.89 -23.81
N ASN A 654 0.34 2.03 -24.69
CA ASN A 654 0.79 2.43 -26.02
C ASN A 654 1.80 3.60 -25.95
N THR A 655 2.95 3.34 -25.33
CA THR A 655 4.00 4.36 -25.11
C THR A 655 4.36 5.17 -26.35
N GLN A 656 4.27 4.57 -27.55
CA GLN A 656 4.55 5.28 -28.81
C GLN A 656 3.52 6.37 -29.10
N HIS A 657 2.25 6.11 -28.84
CA HIS A 657 1.18 7.09 -28.96
C HIS A 657 1.35 8.24 -27.97
N VAL A 658 1.63 7.91 -26.70
CA VAL A 658 1.90 8.89 -25.65
C VAL A 658 3.10 9.76 -26.02
N ALA A 659 4.21 9.16 -26.43
CA ALA A 659 5.42 9.88 -26.82
C ALA A 659 5.17 10.82 -28.01
N ALA A 660 4.44 10.37 -29.02
CA ALA A 660 4.06 11.21 -30.17
C ALA A 660 3.17 12.39 -29.75
N ALA A 661 2.22 12.17 -28.85
CA ALA A 661 1.37 13.22 -28.31
C ALA A 661 2.18 14.29 -27.55
N LEU A 662 3.10 13.86 -26.68
CA LEU A 662 3.96 14.77 -25.93
C LEU A 662 4.91 15.57 -26.86
N GLN A 663 5.44 14.95 -27.90
CA GLN A 663 6.25 15.64 -28.92
C GLN A 663 5.48 16.71 -29.70
N ALA A 664 4.17 16.54 -29.84
CA ALA A 664 3.30 17.49 -30.55
C ALA A 664 2.92 18.72 -29.71
N MET A 665 3.19 18.70 -28.41
CA MET A 665 2.91 19.81 -27.48
C MET A 665 4.00 20.90 -27.57
N GLU A 666 3.59 22.16 -27.39
CA GLU A 666 4.50 23.31 -27.44
C GLU A 666 5.19 23.60 -26.09
N CYS A 667 4.59 23.24 -24.97
CA CYS A 667 5.17 23.37 -23.65
C CYS A 667 4.66 22.30 -22.71
N ILE A 668 5.60 21.56 -22.10
CA ILE A 668 5.30 20.62 -21.03
C ILE A 668 6.12 21.01 -19.82
N VAL A 669 5.45 21.19 -18.70
CA VAL A 669 6.04 21.43 -17.37
C VAL A 669 5.90 20.17 -16.55
N VAL A 670 7.00 19.57 -16.13
CA VAL A 670 7.02 18.39 -15.24
C VAL A 670 7.52 18.83 -13.88
N GLN A 671 6.79 18.48 -12.84
CA GLN A 671 7.19 18.61 -11.46
C GLN A 671 7.40 17.22 -10.86
N ASP A 672 8.64 16.85 -10.56
CA ASP A 672 8.97 15.52 -10.02
C ASP A 672 10.29 15.53 -9.24
N LEU A 673 10.60 14.42 -8.58
CA LEU A 673 11.84 14.22 -7.81
C LEU A 673 13.05 13.98 -8.72
N PHE A 674 12.84 13.32 -9.85
CA PHE A 674 13.89 12.82 -10.74
C PHE A 674 13.52 13.10 -12.19
N LEU A 675 14.52 13.21 -13.06
CA LEU A 675 14.29 13.20 -14.50
C LEU A 675 13.77 11.81 -14.91
N ASN A 676 12.47 11.71 -15.06
CA ASN A 676 11.76 10.50 -15.47
C ASN A 676 11.62 10.42 -16.99
N GLU A 677 10.95 9.40 -17.52
CA GLU A 677 10.75 9.22 -18.96
C GLU A 677 9.93 10.38 -19.59
N THR A 678 8.95 10.90 -18.87
CA THR A 678 8.14 12.04 -19.29
C THR A 678 8.97 13.32 -19.40
N ALA A 679 9.95 13.51 -18.54
CA ALA A 679 10.84 14.66 -18.57
C ALA A 679 11.65 14.76 -19.87
N LYS A 680 11.82 13.67 -20.63
CA LYS A 680 12.47 13.70 -21.95
C LYS A 680 11.74 14.62 -22.93
N TYR A 681 10.44 14.80 -22.76
CA TYR A 681 9.56 15.63 -23.60
C TYR A 681 9.23 16.98 -22.95
N ALA A 682 9.67 17.23 -21.73
CA ALA A 682 9.37 18.46 -21.01
C ALA A 682 10.25 19.62 -21.44
N HIS A 683 9.72 20.83 -21.29
CA HIS A 683 10.41 22.11 -21.55
C HIS A 683 10.81 22.80 -20.25
N VAL A 684 10.09 22.52 -19.17
CA VAL A 684 10.37 23.01 -17.81
C VAL A 684 10.35 21.84 -16.86
N PHE A 685 11.35 21.74 -16.00
CA PHE A 685 11.39 20.78 -14.91
C PHE A 685 11.45 21.54 -13.59
N LEU A 686 10.45 21.31 -12.75
CA LEU A 686 10.35 21.89 -11.40
C LEU A 686 10.66 20.79 -10.37
N PRO A 687 11.67 20.97 -9.50
CA PRO A 687 12.00 19.97 -8.49
C PRO A 687 10.87 19.73 -7.50
N GLY A 688 10.51 18.47 -7.31
CA GLY A 688 9.49 18.02 -6.36
C GLY A 688 10.05 17.77 -4.96
N SER A 689 9.14 17.58 -4.01
CA SER A 689 9.44 17.22 -2.62
C SER A 689 8.94 15.82 -2.28
N SER A 690 9.72 15.05 -1.50
CA SER A 690 9.30 13.75 -0.97
C SER A 690 8.31 13.92 0.19
N PHE A 691 7.65 12.83 0.59
CA PHE A 691 6.72 12.84 1.74
C PHE A 691 7.38 13.21 3.07
N LEU A 692 8.72 13.13 3.17
CA LEU A 692 9.48 13.53 4.36
C LEU A 692 9.74 15.05 4.42
N GLU A 693 9.55 15.74 3.31
CA GLU A 693 9.88 17.15 3.11
C GLU A 693 8.65 18.07 3.14
N LYS A 694 7.46 17.54 3.40
CA LYS A 694 6.21 18.30 3.32
C LYS A 694 5.20 17.92 4.39
N ASP A 695 4.32 18.87 4.72
CA ASP A 695 3.09 18.63 5.49
C ASP A 695 1.92 18.44 4.54
N GLY A 696 0.92 17.67 4.98
CA GLY A 696 -0.29 17.43 4.24
C GLY A 696 -1.08 16.24 4.79
N THR A 697 -1.93 15.67 3.94
CA THR A 697 -2.71 14.49 4.27
C THR A 697 -2.76 13.50 3.10
N PHE A 698 -2.85 12.20 3.41
CA PHE A 698 -3.19 11.16 2.46
C PHE A 698 -4.51 10.50 2.86
N THR A 699 -5.32 10.13 1.89
CA THR A 699 -6.51 9.31 2.08
C THR A 699 -6.27 7.91 1.52
N ASN A 700 -6.28 6.91 2.38
CA ASN A 700 -6.00 5.51 2.03
C ASN A 700 -7.23 4.79 1.42
N ALA A 701 -7.07 3.51 1.08
CA ALA A 701 -8.11 2.73 0.42
C ALA A 701 -9.37 2.49 1.28
N GLU A 702 -9.28 2.62 2.60
CA GLU A 702 -10.43 2.57 3.53
C GLU A 702 -11.03 3.95 3.85
N ARG A 703 -10.76 4.98 3.03
CA ARG A 703 -11.24 6.37 3.23
C ARG A 703 -10.61 7.07 4.45
N ARG A 704 -9.52 6.55 4.98
CA ARG A 704 -8.86 7.09 6.16
C ARG A 704 -7.90 8.20 5.78
N ILE A 705 -8.16 9.41 6.29
CA ILE A 705 -7.33 10.59 6.15
C ILE A 705 -6.29 10.57 7.26
N SER A 706 -5.03 10.56 6.90
CA SER A 706 -3.89 10.53 7.83
C SER A 706 -2.91 11.65 7.54
N ARG A 707 -2.29 12.17 8.60
CA ARG A 707 -1.31 13.25 8.46
C ARG A 707 0.00 12.78 7.84
N VAL A 708 0.48 13.54 6.88
CA VAL A 708 1.88 13.56 6.42
C VAL A 708 2.56 14.71 7.15
N ARG A 709 3.68 14.45 7.82
CA ARG A 709 4.41 15.48 8.57
C ARG A 709 5.81 15.65 8.03
N LYS A 710 6.17 16.90 7.82
CA LYS A 710 7.50 17.29 7.41
C LYS A 710 8.52 16.94 8.50
N VAL A 711 9.48 16.09 8.18
CA VAL A 711 10.56 15.65 9.09
C VAL A 711 11.92 16.23 8.71
N MET A 712 12.06 16.72 7.48
CA MET A 712 13.24 17.44 7.00
C MET A 712 12.81 18.62 6.12
N PRO A 713 13.65 19.67 5.99
CA PRO A 713 13.37 20.77 5.07
C PRO A 713 13.35 20.28 3.62
N PRO A 714 12.55 20.91 2.74
CA PRO A 714 12.56 20.61 1.31
C PRO A 714 13.95 20.85 0.72
N LYS A 715 14.54 19.82 0.10
CA LYS A 715 15.89 19.91 -0.47
C LYS A 715 16.00 20.91 -1.61
N ALA A 716 14.93 21.09 -2.38
CA ALA A 716 14.84 22.08 -3.45
C ALA A 716 14.36 23.46 -2.97
N GLY A 717 14.20 23.67 -1.66
CA GLY A 717 13.76 24.92 -1.06
C GLY A 717 12.25 25.17 -1.07
N LYS A 718 11.45 24.38 -1.80
CA LYS A 718 9.99 24.47 -1.86
C LYS A 718 9.36 23.09 -1.77
N SER A 719 8.21 22.99 -1.07
CA SER A 719 7.32 21.83 -1.15
C SER A 719 6.45 21.90 -2.40
N ASP A 720 5.87 20.79 -2.83
CA ASP A 720 5.08 20.74 -4.07
C ASP A 720 3.90 21.72 -4.05
N TRP A 721 3.18 21.84 -2.94
CA TRP A 721 2.09 22.81 -2.81
C TRP A 721 2.57 24.27 -2.98
N GLU A 722 3.76 24.62 -2.49
CA GLU A 722 4.35 25.96 -2.65
C GLU A 722 4.70 26.25 -4.11
N VAL A 723 5.12 25.23 -4.85
CA VAL A 723 5.42 25.34 -6.28
C VAL A 723 4.15 25.63 -7.07
N THR A 724 3.06 24.91 -6.79
CA THR A 724 1.76 25.12 -7.45
C THR A 724 1.19 26.50 -7.14
N VAL A 725 1.29 26.96 -5.89
CA VAL A 725 0.89 28.32 -5.49
C VAL A 725 1.69 29.38 -6.24
N ALA A 726 3.01 29.21 -6.33
CA ALA A 726 3.88 30.15 -7.02
C ALA A 726 3.63 30.17 -8.53
N LEU A 727 3.31 29.04 -9.15
CA LEU A 727 2.91 28.99 -10.56
C LEU A 727 1.57 29.70 -10.80
N ALA A 728 0.61 29.52 -9.90
CA ALA A 728 -0.69 30.22 -9.97
C ALA A 728 -0.51 31.74 -9.85
N GLU A 729 0.34 32.22 -8.95
CA GLU A 729 0.69 33.63 -8.80
C GLU A 729 1.34 34.17 -10.09
N ALA A 730 2.32 33.45 -10.66
CA ALA A 730 2.94 33.81 -11.92
C ALA A 730 1.94 33.87 -13.09
N LEU A 731 0.88 33.09 -13.04
CA LEU A 731 -0.26 33.13 -13.98
C LEU A 731 -1.27 34.26 -13.68
N GLY A 732 -1.08 35.03 -12.60
CA GLY A 732 -1.98 36.11 -12.21
C GLY A 732 -3.20 35.70 -11.41
N TYR A 733 -3.19 34.48 -10.86
CA TYR A 733 -4.20 33.97 -9.94
C TYR A 733 -3.56 33.64 -8.59
N PRO A 734 -3.48 34.58 -7.65
CA PRO A 734 -2.86 34.35 -6.35
C PRO A 734 -3.67 33.39 -5.49
N MET A 735 -2.98 32.47 -4.84
CA MET A 735 -3.54 31.54 -3.85
C MET A 735 -2.87 31.83 -2.50
N PRO A 736 -3.51 32.59 -1.58
CA PRO A 736 -2.85 33.15 -0.39
C PRO A 736 -2.77 32.16 0.76
N TYR A 737 -2.18 31.00 0.56
CA TYR A 737 -1.96 30.02 1.62
C TYR A 737 -0.55 30.14 2.18
N ASN A 738 -0.42 30.02 3.51
CA ASN A 738 0.84 30.01 4.24
C ASN A 738 1.21 28.63 4.77
N HIS A 739 0.22 27.75 4.89
CA HIS A 739 0.40 26.39 5.41
C HIS A 739 -0.65 25.44 4.80
N PRO A 740 -0.34 24.15 4.58
CA PRO A 740 -1.29 23.18 4.02
C PRO A 740 -2.58 23.01 4.84
N SER A 741 -2.57 23.32 6.15
CA SER A 741 -3.79 23.30 6.97
C SER A 741 -4.85 24.29 6.47
N GLU A 742 -4.45 25.45 5.95
CA GLU A 742 -5.38 26.45 5.39
C GLU A 742 -6.02 25.93 4.10
N ILE A 743 -5.29 25.12 3.33
CA ILE A 743 -5.82 24.42 2.15
C ILE A 743 -6.85 23.38 2.58
N MET A 744 -6.55 22.59 3.62
CA MET A 744 -7.50 21.62 4.18
C MET A 744 -8.75 22.30 4.75
N ASP A 745 -8.62 23.45 5.38
CA ASP A 745 -9.75 24.23 5.88
C ASP A 745 -10.67 24.69 4.73
N GLU A 746 -10.10 25.12 3.58
CA GLU A 746 -10.88 25.42 2.37
C GLU A 746 -11.55 24.16 1.80
N ILE A 747 -10.83 23.04 1.72
CA ILE A 747 -11.39 21.75 1.29
C ILE A 747 -12.58 21.38 2.17
N ALA A 748 -12.42 21.45 3.48
CA ALA A 748 -13.48 21.15 4.46
C ALA A 748 -14.70 22.08 4.32
N ALA A 749 -14.48 23.37 4.12
CA ALA A 749 -15.54 24.34 3.93
C ALA A 749 -16.37 24.08 2.65
N LEU A 750 -15.74 23.58 1.59
CA LEU A 750 -16.35 23.38 0.28
C LEU A 750 -16.84 21.95 0.04
N THR A 751 -16.43 20.97 0.86
CA THR A 751 -16.65 19.54 0.61
C THR A 751 -17.43 18.90 1.77
N PRO A 752 -18.73 18.58 1.60
CA PRO A 752 -19.56 18.08 2.69
C PRO A 752 -19.04 16.83 3.40
N SER A 753 -18.40 15.91 2.67
CA SER A 753 -17.81 14.70 3.24
C SER A 753 -16.56 14.97 4.10
N PHE A 754 -15.93 16.14 3.95
CA PHE A 754 -14.74 16.59 4.68
C PHE A 754 -15.04 17.71 5.69
N HIS A 755 -16.29 18.13 5.84
CA HIS A 755 -16.66 19.31 6.64
C HIS A 755 -16.11 19.31 8.06
N GLY A 756 -16.00 18.16 8.70
CA GLY A 756 -15.43 18.02 10.05
C GLY A 756 -13.91 17.77 10.09
N VAL A 757 -13.21 17.77 8.97
CA VAL A 757 -11.78 17.43 8.90
C VAL A 757 -10.92 18.68 9.05
N ASN A 758 -10.00 18.67 10.00
CA ASN A 758 -8.94 19.66 10.14
C ASN A 758 -7.71 19.02 10.81
N TYR A 759 -6.56 19.69 10.73
CA TYR A 759 -5.31 19.16 11.25
C TYR A 759 -5.33 18.91 12.75
N ALA A 760 -5.92 19.81 13.53
CA ALA A 760 -6.00 19.65 14.98
C ALA A 760 -6.79 18.39 15.38
N LYS A 761 -7.89 18.11 14.68
CA LYS A 761 -8.70 16.91 14.90
C LYS A 761 -7.96 15.64 14.45
N LEU A 762 -7.27 15.69 13.30
CA LEU A 762 -6.43 14.59 12.82
C LEU A 762 -5.30 14.27 13.80
N ASP A 763 -4.67 15.29 14.38
CA ASP A 763 -3.61 15.11 15.37
C ASP A 763 -4.15 14.51 16.67
N LYS A 764 -5.37 14.88 17.08
CA LYS A 764 -6.03 14.34 18.27
C LYS A 764 -6.49 12.88 18.09
N LEU A 765 -7.14 12.57 16.97
CA LEU A 765 -7.73 11.25 16.71
C LEU A 765 -6.74 10.27 16.05
N GLY A 766 -5.60 10.77 15.56
CA GLY A 766 -4.62 10.03 14.79
C GLY A 766 -4.97 9.90 13.30
N SER A 767 -6.24 9.78 12.96
CA SER A 767 -6.78 9.74 11.61
C SER A 767 -8.29 9.82 11.61
N ILE A 768 -8.91 10.13 10.47
CA ILE A 768 -10.37 10.23 10.31
C ILE A 768 -10.79 9.50 9.03
N GLN A 769 -11.83 8.68 9.09
CA GLN A 769 -12.45 8.10 7.89
C GLN A 769 -13.64 8.98 7.48
N TRP A 770 -13.57 9.52 6.26
CA TRP A 770 -14.68 10.31 5.74
C TRP A 770 -15.89 9.40 5.35
N PRO A 771 -17.12 9.90 5.33
CA PRO A 771 -17.60 11.23 5.70
C PRO A 771 -17.35 11.60 7.15
N CYS A 772 -16.88 12.84 7.36
CA CYS A 772 -16.73 13.43 8.67
C CYS A 772 -17.46 14.78 8.65
N ASN A 773 -18.55 14.87 9.40
CA ASN A 773 -19.41 16.03 9.46
C ASN A 773 -20.15 16.08 10.81
N ASP A 774 -21.15 16.96 10.96
CA ASP A 774 -21.89 17.10 12.22
C ASP A 774 -22.63 15.82 12.64
N ALA A 775 -23.07 15.00 11.68
CA ALA A 775 -23.72 13.72 11.96
C ALA A 775 -22.73 12.60 12.35
N ALA A 776 -21.47 12.71 11.90
CA ALA A 776 -20.39 11.78 12.17
C ALA A 776 -19.11 12.54 12.52
N PRO A 777 -19.02 13.19 13.69
CA PRO A 777 -17.93 14.10 14.02
C PRO A 777 -16.56 13.42 14.20
N GLU A 778 -16.52 12.11 14.43
CA GLU A 778 -15.29 11.32 14.51
C GLU A 778 -15.02 10.50 13.23
N GLY A 779 -15.88 10.69 12.21
CA GLY A 779 -15.81 9.98 10.94
C GLY A 779 -16.76 8.78 10.84
N THR A 780 -16.72 8.12 9.68
CA THR A 780 -17.65 7.03 9.32
C THR A 780 -16.88 5.77 8.97
N PRO A 781 -16.59 4.88 9.92
CA PRO A 781 -15.87 3.64 9.66
C PRO A 781 -16.57 2.72 8.67
N ILE A 782 -17.88 2.54 8.83
CA ILE A 782 -18.71 1.68 7.99
C ILE A 782 -19.73 2.54 7.23
N MET A 783 -19.72 2.42 5.92
CA MET A 783 -20.68 3.13 5.06
C MET A 783 -21.97 2.33 4.84
N HIS A 784 -23.00 3.04 4.47
CA HIS A 784 -24.29 2.48 4.08
C HIS A 784 -25.03 1.74 5.21
N ILE A 785 -24.82 2.10 6.46
CA ILE A 785 -25.62 1.57 7.57
C ILE A 785 -27.07 2.05 7.42
N GLY A 786 -28.04 1.12 7.45
CA GLY A 786 -29.46 1.42 7.33
C GLY A 786 -29.92 1.80 5.91
N SER A 787 -29.22 2.64 5.19
CA SER A 787 -29.54 3.06 3.83
C SER A 787 -28.29 3.29 2.99
N PHE A 788 -28.43 3.17 1.67
CA PHE A 788 -27.36 3.57 0.77
C PHE A 788 -27.28 5.09 0.63
N ILE A 789 -26.11 5.61 0.25
CA ILE A 789 -25.94 7.07 0.03
C ILE A 789 -26.94 7.59 -1.02
N ARG A 790 -27.23 6.79 -2.05
CA ARG A 790 -28.25 7.13 -3.05
C ARG A 790 -29.71 6.89 -2.58
N GLY A 791 -29.92 6.48 -1.35
CA GLY A 791 -31.22 6.09 -0.79
C GLY A 791 -31.48 4.59 -0.92
N LYS A 792 -31.81 4.10 -2.10
CA LYS A 792 -31.97 2.67 -2.41
C LYS A 792 -30.85 2.18 -3.29
N GLY A 793 -30.27 1.04 -2.96
CA GLY A 793 -29.26 0.37 -3.80
C GLY A 793 -29.87 -0.01 -5.16
N LYS A 794 -29.12 0.17 -6.23
CA LYS A 794 -29.61 -0.09 -7.59
C LYS A 794 -28.87 -1.24 -8.24
N PHE A 795 -29.60 -2.21 -8.74
CA PHE A 795 -29.08 -3.28 -9.56
C PHE A 795 -29.00 -2.87 -11.02
N LEU A 796 -27.95 -3.28 -11.72
CA LEU A 796 -27.76 -3.00 -13.12
C LEU A 796 -27.34 -4.28 -13.85
N ASN A 797 -27.80 -4.44 -15.10
CA ASN A 797 -27.42 -5.59 -15.90
C ASN A 797 -25.93 -5.59 -16.24
N THR A 798 -25.32 -6.76 -16.21
CA THR A 798 -23.88 -6.99 -16.43
C THR A 798 -23.67 -7.89 -17.64
N GLN A 799 -24.05 -7.40 -18.82
CA GLN A 799 -23.86 -8.16 -20.05
C GLN A 799 -22.37 -8.30 -20.36
N TYR A 800 -21.92 -9.55 -20.51
CA TYR A 800 -20.57 -9.84 -20.94
C TYR A 800 -20.38 -9.60 -22.44
N PHE A 801 -19.30 -8.97 -22.81
CA PHE A 801 -18.78 -8.88 -24.16
C PHE A 801 -17.31 -9.28 -24.19
N ALA A 802 -16.91 -10.06 -25.18
CA ALA A 802 -15.52 -10.40 -25.34
C ALA A 802 -14.68 -9.14 -25.65
N THR A 803 -13.48 -9.06 -25.06
CA THR A 803 -12.54 -7.99 -25.36
C THR A 803 -12.14 -7.99 -26.85
N ASP A 804 -11.70 -6.84 -27.36
CA ASP A 804 -11.13 -6.72 -28.70
C ASP A 804 -9.71 -7.31 -28.80
N GLU A 805 -9.03 -7.52 -27.64
CA GLU A 805 -7.75 -8.20 -27.56
C GLU A 805 -7.91 -9.73 -27.70
N LYS A 806 -8.23 -10.16 -28.90
CA LYS A 806 -8.44 -11.57 -29.23
C LYS A 806 -7.15 -12.24 -29.62
N VAL A 807 -6.94 -13.45 -29.10
CA VAL A 807 -5.87 -14.34 -29.56
C VAL A 807 -6.05 -14.68 -31.04
N THR A 808 -4.97 -14.73 -31.77
CA THR A 808 -4.91 -15.07 -33.18
C THR A 808 -3.69 -15.98 -33.42
N GLN A 809 -3.59 -16.54 -34.61
CA GLN A 809 -2.41 -17.33 -34.97
C GLN A 809 -1.10 -16.50 -34.88
N ARG A 810 -1.17 -15.17 -35.10
CA ARG A 810 -0.03 -14.27 -34.97
C ARG A 810 0.27 -13.91 -33.51
N TYR A 811 -0.75 -13.74 -32.68
CA TYR A 811 -0.67 -13.39 -31.27
C TYR A 811 -1.40 -14.43 -30.43
N PRO A 812 -0.78 -15.61 -30.16
CA PRO A 812 -1.48 -16.76 -29.62
C PRO A 812 -1.60 -16.77 -28.08
N LEU A 813 -0.93 -15.85 -27.39
CA LEU A 813 -0.93 -15.77 -25.94
C LEU A 813 -1.61 -14.48 -25.47
N ILE A 814 -2.15 -14.51 -24.27
CA ILE A 814 -2.62 -13.31 -23.56
C ILE A 814 -1.61 -12.90 -22.50
N LEU A 815 -1.14 -11.66 -22.61
CA LEU A 815 -0.37 -11.02 -21.56
C LEU A 815 -1.32 -10.40 -20.55
N THR A 816 -1.07 -10.66 -19.28
CA THR A 816 -1.62 -9.91 -18.15
C THR A 816 -0.49 -9.28 -17.33
N THR A 817 -0.77 -8.17 -16.65
CA THR A 817 0.26 -7.40 -15.93
C THR A 817 -0.05 -7.31 -14.44
N GLY A 818 0.98 -7.08 -13.63
CA GLY A 818 0.81 -6.90 -12.19
C GLY A 818 2.02 -6.29 -11.50
N ARG A 819 2.21 -6.64 -10.22
CA ARG A 819 3.22 -6.04 -9.32
C ARG A 819 3.97 -7.10 -8.56
N ILE A 820 5.21 -6.75 -8.12
CA ILE A 820 5.98 -7.52 -7.15
C ILE A 820 6.08 -6.77 -5.83
N LEU A 821 6.38 -7.50 -4.76
CA LEU A 821 6.42 -6.94 -3.40
C LEU A 821 7.49 -5.86 -3.23
N SER A 822 8.69 -6.07 -3.79
CA SER A 822 9.84 -5.18 -3.57
C SER A 822 9.77 -3.87 -4.33
N GLN A 823 9.07 -3.82 -5.46
CA GLN A 823 8.98 -2.64 -6.32
C GLN A 823 7.59 -1.97 -6.22
N TYR A 824 7.50 -0.73 -6.69
CA TYR A 824 6.26 0.02 -6.62
C TYR A 824 6.03 0.92 -7.85
N ASN A 825 4.82 0.85 -8.43
CA ASN A 825 4.45 1.55 -9.67
C ASN A 825 5.54 1.42 -10.74
N VAL A 826 5.88 2.51 -11.41
CA VAL A 826 6.95 2.58 -12.43
C VAL A 826 8.38 2.54 -11.83
N GLY A 827 8.50 2.23 -10.55
CA GLY A 827 9.78 2.01 -9.87
C GLY A 827 10.66 3.23 -9.65
N ALA A 828 10.23 4.43 -10.01
CA ALA A 828 11.02 5.64 -9.92
C ALA A 828 11.67 5.87 -8.53
N GLN A 829 10.95 5.52 -7.48
CA GLN A 829 11.43 5.62 -6.10
C GLN A 829 12.15 4.33 -5.67
N THR A 830 11.50 3.17 -5.78
CA THR A 830 12.03 1.90 -5.24
C THR A 830 13.29 1.41 -5.93
N ARG A 831 13.48 1.71 -7.22
CA ARG A 831 14.73 1.41 -7.93
C ARG A 831 15.94 2.18 -7.39
N ARG A 832 15.72 3.29 -6.67
CA ARG A 832 16.74 4.12 -6.02
C ARG A 832 16.91 3.80 -4.54
N THR A 833 16.57 2.59 -4.16
CA THR A 833 16.70 2.05 -2.80
C THR A 833 17.26 0.64 -2.84
N GLU A 834 17.58 0.09 -1.70
CA GLU A 834 18.09 -1.27 -1.53
C GLU A 834 17.16 -2.35 -2.11
N ASN A 835 15.92 -2.00 -2.42
CA ASN A 835 14.96 -2.89 -3.08
C ASN A 835 15.47 -3.39 -4.46
N SER A 836 16.31 -2.62 -5.13
CA SER A 836 16.96 -3.03 -6.38
C SER A 836 17.96 -4.17 -6.21
N GLN A 837 18.46 -4.41 -4.98
CA GLN A 837 19.31 -5.58 -4.70
C GLN A 837 18.47 -6.86 -4.64
N TRP A 838 17.20 -6.75 -4.34
CA TRP A 838 16.28 -7.90 -4.31
C TRP A 838 15.72 -8.22 -5.71
N HIS A 839 15.19 -7.22 -6.41
CA HIS A 839 14.72 -7.37 -7.80
C HIS A 839 15.18 -6.15 -8.61
N SER A 840 15.94 -6.42 -9.67
CA SER A 840 16.58 -5.41 -10.52
C SER A 840 16.03 -5.35 -11.95
N GLU A 841 15.07 -6.20 -12.30
CA GLU A 841 14.42 -6.22 -13.63
C GLU A 841 12.97 -6.76 -13.54
N ASP A 842 12.15 -6.42 -14.51
CA ASP A 842 10.90 -7.11 -14.79
C ASP A 842 11.19 -8.37 -15.62
N VAL A 843 10.45 -9.45 -15.36
CA VAL A 843 10.56 -10.72 -16.07
C VAL A 843 9.23 -11.11 -16.70
N LEU A 844 9.28 -11.97 -17.72
CA LEU A 844 8.09 -12.59 -18.28
C LEU A 844 7.88 -13.96 -17.64
N GLU A 845 6.82 -14.14 -16.87
CA GLU A 845 6.39 -15.47 -16.42
C GLU A 845 5.65 -16.18 -17.58
N ILE A 846 6.09 -17.37 -17.89
CA ILE A 846 5.51 -18.22 -18.93
C ILE A 846 5.27 -19.62 -18.38
N HIS A 847 4.12 -20.23 -18.72
CA HIS A 847 3.83 -21.59 -18.29
C HIS A 847 4.81 -22.62 -18.91
N PRO A 848 5.23 -23.68 -18.19
CA PRO A 848 6.15 -24.70 -18.71
C PRO A 848 5.74 -25.26 -20.07
N HIS A 849 4.47 -25.54 -20.27
CA HIS A 849 3.95 -26.04 -21.56
C HIS A 849 4.20 -25.04 -22.70
N ASP A 850 3.87 -23.76 -22.50
CA ASP A 850 4.06 -22.72 -23.53
C ASP A 850 5.54 -22.41 -23.78
N ALA A 851 6.39 -22.57 -22.76
CA ALA A 851 7.84 -22.40 -22.85
C ALA A 851 8.46 -23.53 -23.67
N GLU A 852 8.07 -24.79 -23.42
CA GLU A 852 8.56 -25.97 -24.15
C GLU A 852 8.19 -25.89 -25.63
N ASP A 853 6.92 -25.56 -25.94
CA ASP A 853 6.42 -25.39 -27.32
C ASP A 853 7.21 -24.35 -28.14
N ARG A 854 7.84 -23.39 -27.45
CA ARG A 854 8.60 -22.28 -28.05
C ARG A 854 10.10 -22.40 -27.91
N GLY A 855 10.58 -23.48 -27.27
CA GLY A 855 11.99 -23.69 -26.98
C GLY A 855 12.61 -22.67 -26.03
N ILE A 856 11.79 -22.11 -25.10
CA ILE A 856 12.20 -21.12 -24.10
C ILE A 856 12.59 -21.84 -22.81
N ARG A 857 13.72 -21.44 -22.22
CA ARG A 857 14.24 -21.93 -20.94
C ARG A 857 14.23 -20.82 -19.88
N GLU A 858 14.35 -21.21 -18.62
CA GLU A 858 14.56 -20.28 -17.52
C GLU A 858 15.74 -19.34 -17.79
N GLY A 859 15.51 -18.03 -17.65
CA GLY A 859 16.52 -17.00 -17.87
C GLY A 859 16.81 -16.60 -19.32
N ASP A 860 16.18 -17.23 -20.30
CA ASP A 860 16.33 -16.87 -21.71
C ASP A 860 15.77 -15.47 -21.98
N TRP A 861 16.36 -14.75 -22.93
CA TRP A 861 15.76 -13.54 -23.48
C TRP A 861 14.62 -13.89 -24.42
N VAL A 862 13.48 -13.22 -24.22
CA VAL A 862 12.31 -13.41 -25.06
C VAL A 862 11.81 -12.08 -25.62
N GLY A 863 11.57 -12.03 -26.90
CA GLY A 863 10.88 -10.94 -27.58
C GLY A 863 9.39 -11.12 -27.42
N ILE A 864 8.72 -10.06 -27.03
CA ILE A 864 7.27 -9.98 -26.86
C ILE A 864 6.74 -8.97 -27.87
N GLU A 865 5.83 -9.37 -28.72
CA GLU A 865 5.22 -8.54 -29.76
C GLU A 865 3.70 -8.49 -29.59
N SER A 866 3.14 -7.32 -29.70
CA SER A 866 1.69 -7.07 -29.76
C SER A 866 1.33 -6.25 -30.99
N ARG A 867 0.07 -5.82 -31.09
CA ARG A 867 -0.37 -4.87 -32.14
C ARG A 867 0.23 -3.47 -31.93
N ALA A 868 0.55 -3.08 -30.70
CA ALA A 868 1.06 -1.76 -30.36
C ALA A 868 2.58 -1.65 -30.51
N GLY A 869 3.32 -2.72 -30.26
CA GLY A 869 4.77 -2.67 -30.31
C GLY A 869 5.44 -3.96 -29.86
N GLN A 870 6.73 -3.84 -29.54
CA GLN A 870 7.53 -4.98 -29.12
C GLN A 870 8.51 -4.59 -28.01
N THR A 871 8.79 -5.55 -27.13
CA THR A 871 9.81 -5.44 -26.09
C THR A 871 10.55 -6.77 -25.90
N VAL A 872 11.59 -6.75 -25.06
CA VAL A 872 12.38 -7.94 -24.75
C VAL A 872 12.51 -8.05 -23.22
N LEU A 873 12.24 -9.23 -22.66
CA LEU A 873 12.37 -9.51 -21.22
C LEU A 873 13.14 -10.82 -21.02
N ARG A 874 13.55 -11.11 -19.79
CA ARG A 874 13.96 -12.45 -19.40
C ARG A 874 12.74 -13.30 -19.09
N ALA A 875 12.76 -14.54 -19.51
CA ALA A 875 11.72 -15.51 -19.18
C ALA A 875 11.95 -16.13 -17.80
N THR A 876 10.87 -16.28 -17.06
CA THR A 876 10.79 -17.14 -15.88
C THR A 876 9.71 -18.20 -16.13
N VAL A 877 10.10 -19.46 -16.08
CA VAL A 877 9.18 -20.57 -16.30
C VAL A 877 8.44 -20.87 -15.00
N SER A 878 7.11 -20.73 -15.00
CA SER A 878 6.32 -20.77 -13.77
C SER A 878 4.92 -21.36 -13.97
N GLU A 879 4.52 -22.25 -13.07
CA GLU A 879 3.15 -22.78 -12.98
C GLU A 879 2.15 -21.78 -12.34
N LYS A 880 2.62 -20.62 -11.89
CA LYS A 880 1.74 -19.56 -11.36
C LYS A 880 0.77 -19.05 -12.42
N VAL A 881 1.20 -18.99 -13.67
CA VAL A 881 0.33 -18.68 -14.82
C VAL A 881 -0.32 -19.95 -15.38
N GLN A 882 -1.35 -19.81 -16.19
CA GLN A 882 -2.00 -20.93 -16.87
C GLN A 882 -1.51 -21.01 -18.34
N PRO A 883 -1.62 -22.18 -19.01
CA PRO A 883 -1.32 -22.28 -20.42
C PRO A 883 -2.07 -21.23 -21.26
N GLY A 884 -1.39 -20.61 -22.21
CA GLY A 884 -1.95 -19.54 -23.04
C GLY A 884 -1.93 -18.15 -22.41
N VAL A 885 -1.46 -18.03 -21.15
CA VAL A 885 -1.35 -16.75 -20.43
C VAL A 885 0.09 -16.52 -20.00
N VAL A 886 0.61 -15.32 -20.27
CA VAL A 886 1.90 -14.85 -19.78
C VAL A 886 1.71 -13.63 -18.87
N TYR A 887 2.68 -13.39 -17.99
CA TYR A 887 2.59 -12.32 -17.01
C TYR A 887 3.89 -11.54 -16.91
N THR A 888 3.77 -10.22 -16.80
CA THR A 888 4.92 -9.35 -16.50
C THR A 888 4.53 -8.23 -15.53
N THR A 889 5.53 -7.48 -15.12
CA THR A 889 5.39 -6.26 -14.33
C THR A 889 5.89 -5.04 -15.13
N PHE A 890 5.76 -3.83 -14.59
CA PHE A 890 6.04 -2.57 -15.29
C PHE A 890 6.89 -1.62 -14.44
N HIS A 891 7.70 -2.20 -13.54
CA HIS A 891 8.45 -1.41 -12.57
C HIS A 891 9.74 -0.79 -13.11
N PHE A 892 10.22 -1.29 -14.23
CA PHE A 892 11.49 -0.89 -14.82
C PHE A 892 11.27 -0.31 -16.22
N PRO A 893 11.79 0.90 -16.53
CA PRO A 893 11.62 1.50 -17.87
C PRO A 893 12.12 0.62 -19.00
N GLU A 894 13.22 -0.12 -18.75
CA GLU A 894 13.83 -1.04 -19.72
C GLU A 894 12.94 -2.20 -20.11
N SER A 895 11.93 -2.54 -19.31
CA SER A 895 10.99 -3.59 -19.67
C SER A 895 10.05 -3.17 -20.81
N GLY A 896 9.75 -1.88 -20.90
CA GLY A 896 8.84 -1.37 -21.90
C GLY A 896 7.47 -2.05 -21.89
N ALA A 897 6.94 -2.41 -20.73
CA ALA A 897 5.69 -3.16 -20.62
C ALA A 897 4.51 -2.43 -21.30
N ASN A 898 4.49 -1.10 -21.25
CA ASN A 898 3.45 -0.29 -21.90
C ASN A 898 3.75 0.05 -23.38
N VAL A 899 4.89 -0.33 -23.89
CA VAL A 899 5.14 -0.32 -25.35
C VAL A 899 4.27 -1.35 -26.07
N ILE A 900 3.91 -2.44 -25.38
CA ILE A 900 3.13 -3.55 -25.93
C ILE A 900 1.65 -3.53 -25.55
N THR A 901 1.23 -2.74 -24.54
CA THR A 901 -0.19 -2.57 -24.21
C THR A 901 -0.89 -1.70 -25.26
N THR A 902 -2.18 -1.91 -25.45
CA THR A 902 -2.96 -1.25 -26.52
C THR A 902 -3.87 -0.16 -25.96
N ASP A 903 -4.48 0.64 -26.82
CA ASP A 903 -5.41 1.73 -26.45
C ASP A 903 -6.78 1.22 -26.00
N ASN A 904 -6.99 -0.09 -25.95
CA ASN A 904 -8.24 -0.66 -25.50
C ASN A 904 -8.54 -0.24 -24.07
N SER A 905 -9.77 0.16 -23.77
CA SER A 905 -10.10 0.77 -22.49
C SER A 905 -11.53 0.50 -22.05
N ASP A 906 -11.81 0.75 -20.78
CA ASP A 906 -13.15 0.65 -20.20
C ASP A 906 -14.13 1.59 -20.89
N TRP A 907 -15.28 1.08 -21.28
CA TRP A 907 -16.30 1.77 -22.05
C TRP A 907 -16.85 3.04 -21.37
N ALA A 908 -16.88 3.09 -20.03
CA ALA A 908 -17.47 4.21 -19.29
C ALA A 908 -16.42 5.26 -18.91
N THR A 909 -15.21 4.83 -18.57
CA THR A 909 -14.23 5.67 -17.90
C THR A 909 -12.94 5.91 -18.68
N ASN A 910 -12.71 5.20 -19.77
CA ASN A 910 -11.43 5.16 -20.50
C ASN A 910 -10.25 4.67 -19.63
N CYS A 911 -10.51 3.84 -18.61
CA CYS A 911 -9.44 3.14 -17.92
C CYS A 911 -8.82 2.10 -18.85
N PRO A 912 -7.50 2.12 -19.09
CA PRO A 912 -6.87 1.20 -20.04
C PRO A 912 -7.00 -0.27 -19.66
N GLU A 913 -7.07 -1.14 -20.66
CA GLU A 913 -7.15 -2.58 -20.48
C GLU A 913 -5.76 -3.21 -20.34
N TYR A 914 -4.99 -2.88 -19.28
CA TYR A 914 -3.65 -3.42 -19.05
C TYR A 914 -3.59 -4.93 -18.78
N LYS A 915 -4.71 -5.54 -18.46
CA LYS A 915 -4.78 -6.95 -18.05
C LYS A 915 -5.04 -7.91 -19.20
N VAL A 916 -5.27 -7.39 -20.41
CA VAL A 916 -5.52 -8.23 -21.57
C VAL A 916 -4.83 -7.63 -22.79
N THR A 917 -3.76 -8.27 -23.23
CA THR A 917 -3.08 -7.90 -24.49
C THR A 917 -2.70 -9.18 -25.23
N ALA A 918 -3.15 -9.34 -26.47
CA ALA A 918 -2.78 -10.48 -27.28
C ALA A 918 -1.32 -10.32 -27.79
N VAL A 919 -0.47 -11.29 -27.50
CA VAL A 919 0.97 -11.24 -27.76
C VAL A 919 1.52 -12.47 -28.42
N GLN A 920 2.64 -12.29 -29.13
CA GLN A 920 3.57 -13.36 -29.52
C GLN A 920 4.79 -13.31 -28.61
N VAL A 921 5.28 -14.47 -28.22
CA VAL A 921 6.52 -14.61 -27.44
C VAL A 921 7.46 -15.57 -28.15
N LEU A 922 8.66 -15.11 -28.44
CA LEU A 922 9.68 -15.88 -29.15
C LEU A 922 11.06 -15.71 -28.48
N PRO A 923 11.91 -16.72 -28.45
CA PRO A 923 13.27 -16.59 -27.94
C PRO A 923 14.08 -15.63 -28.82
N VAL A 924 14.91 -14.80 -28.20
CA VAL A 924 15.83 -13.88 -28.87
C VAL A 924 17.23 -14.01 -28.28
N ALA A 925 18.26 -13.74 -29.08
CA ALA A 925 19.62 -13.96 -28.65
C ALA A 925 20.18 -12.88 -27.72
N GLN A 926 19.62 -11.69 -27.73
CA GLN A 926 20.17 -10.51 -27.03
C GLN A 926 19.08 -9.57 -26.53
N PRO A 927 19.36 -8.82 -25.44
CA PRO A 927 18.50 -7.72 -25.04
C PRO A 927 18.49 -6.61 -26.10
N SER A 928 17.44 -5.80 -26.12
CA SER A 928 17.37 -4.62 -26.97
C SER A 928 18.43 -3.58 -26.57
N GLU A 929 18.73 -2.63 -27.47
CA GLU A 929 19.66 -1.54 -27.14
C GLU A 929 19.12 -0.66 -25.99
N TRP A 930 17.83 -0.44 -25.98
CA TRP A 930 17.11 0.24 -24.89
C TRP A 930 17.37 -0.42 -23.54
N GLN A 931 17.23 -1.73 -23.45
CA GLN A 931 17.52 -2.48 -22.23
C GLN A 931 18.98 -2.42 -21.82
N ARG A 932 19.92 -2.45 -22.76
CA ARG A 932 21.35 -2.32 -22.44
C ARG A 932 21.70 -0.99 -21.76
N GLN A 933 21.05 0.10 -22.16
CA GLN A 933 21.23 1.41 -21.53
C GLN A 933 20.76 1.38 -20.08
N TYR A 934 19.57 0.79 -19.81
CA TYR A 934 19.04 0.69 -18.45
C TYR A 934 19.77 -0.36 -17.60
N GLN A 935 20.24 -1.45 -18.15
CA GLN A 935 21.09 -2.41 -17.42
C GLN A 935 22.38 -1.76 -16.92
N ARG A 936 22.92 -0.83 -17.68
CA ARG A 936 24.05 -0.03 -17.24
C ARG A 936 23.67 0.84 -16.05
N PHE A 937 22.57 1.56 -16.15
CA PHE A 937 22.02 2.36 -15.05
C PHE A 937 21.81 1.50 -13.80
N ASN A 938 21.13 0.36 -13.90
CA ASN A 938 20.85 -0.51 -12.75
C ASN A 938 22.14 -1.06 -12.12
N ARG A 939 23.14 -1.43 -12.89
CA ARG A 939 24.46 -1.86 -12.37
C ARG A 939 25.14 -0.74 -11.61
N GLU A 940 25.19 0.45 -12.16
CA GLU A 940 25.80 1.60 -11.52
C GLU A 940 25.07 1.96 -10.22
N GLN A 941 23.74 1.83 -10.16
CA GLN A 941 22.97 1.99 -8.92
C GLN A 941 23.32 0.93 -7.87
N LEU A 942 23.44 -0.33 -8.27
CA LEU A 942 23.82 -1.42 -7.37
C LEU A 942 25.25 -1.24 -6.83
N ASP A 943 26.19 -0.84 -7.68
CA ASP A 943 27.59 -0.58 -7.29
C ASP A 943 27.68 0.57 -6.29
N LEU A 944 26.84 1.59 -6.43
CA LEU A 944 26.72 2.70 -5.48
C LEU A 944 26.16 2.25 -4.12
N LEU A 945 25.12 1.46 -4.13
CA LEU A 945 24.51 0.92 -2.91
C LEU A 945 25.48 0.02 -2.15
N LYS A 946 26.42 -0.62 -2.85
CA LYS A 946 27.49 -1.44 -2.26
C LYS A 946 28.70 -0.62 -1.82
N GLY A 947 28.75 0.69 -2.07
CA GLY A 947 29.89 1.54 -1.74
C GLY A 947 31.13 1.32 -2.64
N GLU A 948 30.97 0.65 -3.77
CA GLU A 948 32.09 0.21 -4.61
C GLU A 948 32.62 1.28 -5.57
N LYS A 949 31.91 2.38 -5.83
CA LYS A 949 32.41 3.55 -6.60
C LYS A 949 31.65 4.84 -6.34
N ALA A 950 32.39 5.93 -6.16
CA ALA A 950 31.87 7.27 -6.41
C ALA A 950 31.87 7.51 -7.93
N ALA A 951 30.75 7.22 -8.60
CA ALA A 951 30.58 7.51 -10.01
C ALA A 951 29.98 8.90 -10.22
N GLU A 952 30.30 9.56 -11.31
CA GLU A 952 29.70 10.83 -11.72
C GLU A 952 28.18 10.71 -11.82
N PRO A 953 27.41 11.80 -11.57
CA PRO A 953 25.97 11.82 -11.68
C PRO A 953 25.53 11.30 -13.05
N LEU A 954 24.61 10.35 -13.07
CA LEU A 954 23.96 9.89 -14.30
C LEU A 954 22.99 10.98 -14.78
N VAL A 955 23.53 12.07 -15.26
CA VAL A 955 22.77 12.97 -16.11
C VAL A 955 22.62 12.25 -17.44
N THR A 956 21.46 11.71 -17.69
CA THR A 956 21.12 11.18 -19.01
C THR A 956 21.22 12.34 -19.99
N LYS A 957 22.28 12.33 -20.79
CA LYS A 957 22.43 13.22 -21.95
C LYS A 957 21.34 13.02 -22.96
#